data_c580642f0b19a31d06904a78736afcfe
#
_entry.id   c580642f0b19a31d06904a78736afcfe
#
_cell.length_a   1.000
_cell.length_b   1.000
_cell.length_c   1.000
_cell.angle_alpha   90.00
_cell.angle_beta   90.00
_cell.angle_gamma   90.00
#
_symmetry.space_group_name_H-M   'P 1'
#
loop_
_entity.id
_entity.type
_entity.pdbx_description
1 polymer ?
#
loop_
_entity_poly.entity_id
_entity_poly.type
_entity_poly.pdbx_seq_one_letter_code
_entity_poly.pdbx_strand_id
1 'polypeptide(L)'
;MTGGPRCFRTICTASVLWIALLIPTQSFAGVLQLPPAFSDHSKKSEEPIEITADQIQYLKNEDRYIADGTVQVIQGTARLSADHLMLDHRTGLVKATGHVVLRDGDNVVSGDQLDYNLNTKKGTAVPGQLFIKKDNYHVDAGKMDKMGEDHYELKAWSLTACDTKDGEAPLWRFRGNTARVDLGHYLVARNVILYVKDVPVLYTPYLILPVNTDRQSGFLPPRLGYGGAEGLKVNQEFYWAISPSQDMTLALDYRSIRGIGLGLDYRYKLSRESEGQLRYTIFDDHVTDSQRAEMQFQHTQRFTADFQARLNVHLLSDINQLRDISSSTSERVQPSLESTFVVFRRWDNQEIYLLARMTKDLATVSNTTLQELPEIGYTLREYRLGDLPLYLGLDAKADNFWREHEDKAAGLIRAQRLDVFPRVWTRLNLGGLVLTPRVGFRETWYSRDLKSDSPTQRGVEVFDMGANTRVYKVFESSGARQLVHTIEPAVVYDYVPFVDQTRLPHFDDIDQLPRKNDVTYSLTNRLVMEDHADPEKPSARELIFWKLTQTYDIHARRLEGDPGPSRPLSNLRSESILRPWTGTSLNVDAFYDLYNRKTVSFNTDLQLQVLPPWTITVGQRDTREGALTPRGDPFNPLSPGDPAFWYNLPAPLIRFLTGETRIELPGKVILSAKAYYDIQNRDFAEVDYGLEYIGQCLGLAVSYQHLPDRSQVNFMITLRPSEMPHAKAFVF
;
A
#
# COMPACT_ATOMS: atom_id res chain seq x y z
N MET A 1 29.79 55.28 -8.51
CA MET A 1 30.25 55.39 -7.14
C MET A 1 29.28 54.56 -6.28
N THR A 2 29.76 53.43 -5.91
CA THR A 2 29.74 52.73 -4.63
C THR A 2 28.38 52.49 -3.95
N GLY A 3 27.97 51.25 -3.85
CA GLY A 3 26.99 50.78 -2.89
C GLY A 3 26.65 49.32 -3.10
N GLY A 4 27.38 48.46 -2.40
CA GLY A 4 27.33 46.99 -2.50
C GLY A 4 26.04 46.31 -1.95
N PRO A 5 25.92 45.00 -2.07
CA PRO A 5 24.70 44.28 -1.85
C PRO A 5 24.45 44.05 -0.36
N ARG A 6 23.25 44.42 0.12
CA ARG A 6 22.79 44.04 1.44
C ARG A 6 22.05 42.72 1.35
N CYS A 7 22.68 41.73 1.93
CA CYS A 7 22.18 40.46 2.34
C CYS A 7 20.87 40.61 3.14
N PHE A 8 19.71 40.14 2.64
CA PHE A 8 18.50 39.99 3.42
C PHE A 8 18.37 38.51 3.87
N ARG A 9 18.81 38.31 5.09
CA ARG A 9 18.38 37.13 5.88
C ARG A 9 16.91 37.31 6.23
N THR A 10 16.03 36.63 5.54
CA THR A 10 14.68 36.43 6.03
C THR A 10 14.66 35.07 6.72
N ILE A 11 14.80 35.12 8.05
CA ILE A 11 14.57 33.99 8.94
C ILE A 11 13.06 33.72 8.93
N CYS A 12 12.63 32.69 8.23
CA CYS A 12 11.35 32.05 8.46
C CYS A 12 11.41 31.39 9.83
N THR A 13 10.96 32.11 10.86
CA THR A 13 10.64 31.49 12.16
C THR A 13 9.41 30.62 11.98
N ALA A 14 9.64 29.36 11.58
CA ALA A 14 8.66 28.31 11.81
C ALA A 14 8.58 28.16 13.33
N SER A 15 7.48 28.65 13.92
CA SER A 15 7.13 28.35 15.30
C SER A 15 6.82 26.85 15.37
N VAL A 16 7.86 26.05 15.60
CA VAL A 16 7.72 24.65 15.98
C VAL A 16 7.14 24.66 17.39
N LEU A 17 5.85 24.38 17.48
CA LEU A 17 5.21 24.09 18.75
C LEU A 17 5.90 22.86 19.35
N TRP A 18 6.74 23.09 20.35
CA TRP A 18 7.26 22.05 21.22
C TRP A 18 6.09 21.49 22.05
N ILE A 19 5.39 20.47 21.52
CA ILE A 19 4.61 19.58 22.38
C ILE A 19 5.64 18.72 23.08
N ALA A 20 6.05 19.14 24.28
CA ALA A 20 6.79 18.31 25.21
C ALA A 20 5.87 17.14 25.58
N LEU A 21 5.97 16.03 24.87
CA LEU A 21 5.52 14.73 25.34
C LEU A 21 6.34 14.43 26.59
N LEU A 22 5.72 14.59 27.76
CA LEU A 22 6.20 14.04 29.02
C LEU A 22 6.24 12.51 28.87
N ILE A 23 7.33 12.02 28.34
CA ILE A 23 7.71 10.61 28.47
C ILE A 23 8.27 10.50 29.89
N PRO A 24 7.71 9.65 30.76
CA PRO A 24 8.37 9.35 32.01
C PRO A 24 9.73 8.73 31.68
N THR A 25 10.79 9.44 32.02
CA THR A 25 12.15 8.91 32.01
C THR A 25 12.26 7.86 33.08
N GLN A 26 11.85 6.64 32.78
CA GLN A 26 12.38 5.49 33.50
C GLN A 26 13.79 5.30 32.99
N SER A 27 14.74 5.58 33.88
CA SER A 27 16.14 5.26 33.72
C SER A 27 16.27 3.75 33.52
N PHE A 28 16.30 3.29 32.29
CA PHE A 28 16.84 1.98 31.98
C PHE A 28 18.35 2.09 31.97
N ALA A 29 18.94 1.90 33.17
CA ALA A 29 20.27 1.36 33.27
C ALA A 29 20.21 -0.12 32.86
N GLY A 30 19.92 -0.35 31.57
CA GLY A 30 20.10 -1.64 30.92
C GLY A 30 21.53 -1.70 30.44
N VAL A 31 22.38 -2.42 31.19
CA VAL A 31 23.63 -2.97 30.70
C VAL A 31 23.36 -3.52 29.31
N LEU A 32 24.10 -3.00 28.31
CA LEU A 32 24.18 -3.54 26.96
C LEU A 32 24.81 -4.93 27.12
N GLN A 33 24.01 -5.95 27.41
CA GLN A 33 24.40 -7.32 27.21
C GLN A 33 24.43 -7.54 25.73
N LEU A 34 25.62 -7.39 25.14
CA LEU A 34 25.95 -8.05 23.90
C LEU A 34 25.47 -9.51 24.04
N PRO A 35 24.78 -10.07 23.06
CA PRO A 35 24.45 -11.49 23.08
C PRO A 35 25.75 -12.23 23.36
N PRO A 36 25.74 -13.27 24.19
CA PRO A 36 26.96 -13.97 24.58
C PRO A 36 27.67 -14.39 23.30
N ALA A 37 28.87 -13.87 23.13
CA ALA A 37 29.78 -14.31 22.10
C ALA A 37 29.82 -15.84 22.20
N PHE A 38 29.31 -16.47 21.12
CA PHE A 38 29.57 -17.88 20.81
C PHE A 38 29.56 -18.80 22.01
N SER A 39 28.46 -19.44 22.30
CA SER A 39 28.48 -20.66 23.07
C SER A 39 29.37 -21.64 22.30
N ASP A 40 30.54 -21.90 22.89
CA ASP A 40 31.50 -22.91 22.47
C ASP A 40 30.81 -24.28 22.52
N HIS A 41 30.17 -24.68 21.40
CA HIS A 41 29.62 -26.01 21.22
C HIS A 41 30.68 -26.96 20.67
N SER A 42 31.90 -26.90 21.21
CA SER A 42 32.86 -27.99 21.07
C SER A 42 32.49 -29.14 22.00
N LYS A 43 31.24 -29.60 21.96
CA LYS A 43 30.95 -30.96 22.44
C LYS A 43 31.47 -31.90 21.38
N LYS A 44 32.54 -32.67 21.71
CA LYS A 44 32.89 -33.91 21.04
C LYS A 44 31.58 -34.67 20.87
N SER A 45 31.19 -34.94 19.59
CA SER A 45 30.04 -35.78 19.35
C SER A 45 30.40 -37.15 19.90
N GLU A 46 29.76 -37.55 21.00
CA GLU A 46 29.90 -38.87 21.60
C GLU A 46 29.12 -39.94 20.81
N GLU A 47 28.52 -39.54 19.66
CA GLU A 47 27.75 -40.44 18.84
C GLU A 47 28.67 -41.42 18.10
N PRO A 48 28.32 -42.72 18.07
CA PRO A 48 29.14 -43.74 17.43
C PRO A 48 29.23 -43.48 15.91
N ILE A 49 30.39 -43.75 15.33
CA ILE A 49 30.63 -43.69 13.90
C ILE A 49 30.29 -45.07 13.34
N GLU A 50 29.30 -45.13 12.42
CA GLU A 50 28.93 -46.32 11.69
C GLU A 50 29.54 -46.27 10.30
N ILE A 51 30.30 -47.30 9.88
CA ILE A 51 30.88 -47.40 8.56
C ILE A 51 30.33 -48.67 7.87
N THR A 52 29.78 -48.47 6.67
CA THR A 52 29.33 -49.56 5.81
C THR A 52 30.05 -49.48 4.46
N ALA A 53 30.57 -50.57 3.95
CA ALA A 53 31.26 -50.66 2.67
C ALA A 53 31.25 -52.10 2.15
N ASP A 54 31.60 -52.29 0.86
CA ASP A 54 31.72 -53.62 0.28
C ASP A 54 32.91 -54.36 0.86
N GLN A 55 34.02 -53.66 1.18
CA GLN A 55 35.20 -54.19 1.89
C GLN A 55 35.66 -53.19 2.95
N ILE A 56 35.99 -53.69 4.15
CA ILE A 56 36.54 -52.88 5.23
C ILE A 56 37.77 -53.57 5.77
N GLN A 57 38.91 -52.87 5.80
CA GLN A 57 40.16 -53.31 6.37
C GLN A 57 40.55 -52.47 7.57
N TYR A 58 40.87 -53.08 8.69
CA TYR A 58 41.37 -52.38 9.87
C TYR A 58 42.88 -52.62 10.03
N LEU A 59 43.66 -51.57 9.94
CA LEU A 59 45.11 -51.57 10.17
C LEU A 59 45.40 -51.29 11.65
N LYS A 60 45.51 -52.36 12.43
CA LYS A 60 45.61 -52.30 13.88
C LYS A 60 46.82 -51.47 14.41
N ASN A 61 47.95 -51.52 13.69
CA ASN A 61 49.16 -50.80 14.09
C ASN A 61 49.04 -49.27 13.89
N GLU A 62 48.19 -48.84 13.01
CA GLU A 62 48.00 -47.44 12.64
C GLU A 62 46.69 -46.88 13.14
N ASP A 63 45.83 -47.73 13.74
CA ASP A 63 44.46 -47.40 14.18
C ASP A 63 43.64 -46.73 13.06
N ARG A 64 43.71 -47.33 11.85
CA ARG A 64 43.06 -46.83 10.62
C ARG A 64 42.10 -47.84 10.02
N TYR A 65 40.99 -47.33 9.54
CA TYR A 65 40.02 -48.06 8.76
C TYR A 65 40.15 -47.61 7.29
N ILE A 66 40.23 -48.61 6.38
CA ILE A 66 40.17 -48.41 4.94
C ILE A 66 38.89 -49.11 4.48
N ALA A 67 38.05 -48.39 3.76
CA ALA A 67 36.77 -48.86 3.26
C ALA A 67 36.72 -48.64 1.74
N ASP A 68 36.37 -49.68 0.98
CA ASP A 68 36.31 -49.69 -0.48
C ASP A 68 34.95 -50.19 -0.94
N GLY A 69 34.51 -49.66 -2.11
CA GLY A 69 33.20 -49.89 -2.69
C GLY A 69 32.16 -48.93 -2.12
N THR A 70 30.91 -49.21 -2.20
CA THR A 70 29.80 -48.32 -1.79
C THR A 70 29.89 -47.88 -0.33
N VAL A 71 30.88 -47.02 -0.02
CA VAL A 71 31.20 -46.59 1.37
C VAL A 71 30.16 -45.60 1.87
N GLN A 72 29.64 -45.84 3.08
CA GLN A 72 28.80 -44.90 3.83
C GLN A 72 29.31 -44.76 5.25
N VAL A 73 29.45 -43.53 5.71
CA VAL A 73 29.77 -43.18 7.09
C VAL A 73 28.64 -42.34 7.67
N ILE A 74 28.14 -42.75 8.83
CA ILE A 74 27.07 -42.06 9.55
C ILE A 74 27.56 -41.68 10.92
N GLN A 75 27.39 -40.39 11.29
CA GLN A 75 27.62 -39.90 12.65
C GLN A 75 26.53 -38.87 12.96
N GLY A 76 25.58 -39.25 13.79
CA GLY A 76 24.41 -38.40 14.09
C GLY A 76 23.60 -38.09 12.85
N THR A 77 23.46 -36.80 12.52
CA THR A 77 22.76 -36.33 11.31
C THR A 77 23.66 -36.30 10.07
N ALA A 78 24.98 -36.34 10.23
CA ALA A 78 25.94 -36.29 9.13
C ALA A 78 26.07 -37.65 8.43
N ARG A 79 26.01 -37.64 7.10
CA ARG A 79 26.18 -38.83 6.23
C ARG A 79 27.19 -38.51 5.15
N LEU A 80 28.26 -39.31 5.10
CA LEU A 80 29.27 -39.24 4.05
C LEU A 80 29.22 -40.51 3.19
N SER A 81 29.15 -40.35 1.88
CA SER A 81 29.29 -41.46 0.92
C SER A 81 30.47 -41.22 -0.02
N ALA A 82 31.17 -42.28 -0.43
CA ALA A 82 32.33 -42.25 -1.31
C ALA A 82 32.59 -43.62 -1.93
N ASP A 83 33.46 -43.71 -2.95
CA ASP A 83 33.91 -44.98 -3.50
C ASP A 83 35.05 -45.58 -2.69
N HIS A 84 35.92 -44.74 -2.13
CA HIS A 84 37.04 -45.12 -1.25
C HIS A 84 37.17 -44.17 -0.05
N LEU A 85 37.39 -44.69 1.13
CA LEU A 85 37.53 -43.91 2.36
C LEU A 85 38.59 -44.48 3.26
N MET A 86 39.44 -43.60 3.81
CA MET A 86 40.38 -43.88 4.86
C MET A 86 40.03 -43.03 6.09
N LEU A 87 39.77 -43.68 7.22
CA LEU A 87 39.54 -43.03 8.52
C LEU A 87 40.71 -43.33 9.48
N ASP A 88 41.41 -42.30 9.91
CA ASP A 88 42.32 -42.37 11.05
C ASP A 88 41.49 -42.16 12.35
N HIS A 89 41.25 -43.23 13.07
CA HIS A 89 40.38 -43.25 14.26
C HIS A 89 40.92 -42.40 15.40
N ARG A 90 42.23 -42.29 15.53
CA ARG A 90 42.89 -41.54 16.59
C ARG A 90 42.74 -40.01 16.38
N THR A 91 42.88 -39.56 15.15
CA THR A 91 42.81 -38.13 14.79
C THR A 91 41.43 -37.69 14.31
N GLY A 92 40.56 -38.62 13.96
CA GLY A 92 39.26 -38.37 13.35
C GLY A 92 39.35 -37.87 11.90
N LEU A 93 40.52 -37.99 11.25
CA LEU A 93 40.72 -37.53 9.91
C LEU A 93 40.19 -38.59 8.90
N VAL A 94 39.26 -38.15 8.09
CA VAL A 94 38.67 -38.91 6.97
C VAL A 94 39.23 -38.37 5.67
N LYS A 95 39.73 -39.26 4.81
CA LYS A 95 40.04 -38.99 3.39
C LYS A 95 39.10 -39.81 2.53
N ALA A 96 38.27 -39.15 1.78
CA ALA A 96 37.31 -39.80 0.89
C ALA A 96 37.61 -39.41 -0.54
N THR A 97 37.51 -40.37 -1.48
CA THR A 97 37.71 -40.16 -2.91
C THR A 97 36.67 -40.93 -3.73
N GLY A 98 36.35 -40.40 -4.90
CA GLY A 98 35.33 -40.93 -5.82
C GLY A 98 33.90 -40.66 -5.35
N HIS A 99 33.14 -39.92 -6.13
CA HIS A 99 31.73 -39.57 -5.93
C HIS A 99 31.38 -39.18 -4.47
N VAL A 100 32.26 -38.36 -3.88
CA VAL A 100 32.12 -37.99 -2.47
C VAL A 100 30.91 -37.07 -2.27
N VAL A 101 30.00 -37.44 -1.34
CA VAL A 101 28.86 -36.65 -0.95
C VAL A 101 28.74 -36.62 0.59
N LEU A 102 28.92 -35.45 1.19
CA LEU A 102 28.69 -35.18 2.61
C LEU A 102 27.38 -34.44 2.78
N ARG A 103 26.44 -35.04 3.49
CA ARG A 103 25.18 -34.37 3.94
C ARG A 103 25.29 -34.07 5.39
N ASP A 104 25.08 -32.78 5.75
CA ASP A 104 25.08 -32.29 7.14
C ASP A 104 23.87 -31.35 7.32
N GLY A 105 22.83 -31.86 7.95
CA GLY A 105 21.53 -31.19 7.99
C GLY A 105 20.92 -31.06 6.59
N ASP A 106 20.53 -29.83 6.23
CA ASP A 106 19.94 -29.50 4.94
C ASP A 106 20.98 -29.16 3.83
N ASN A 107 22.27 -29.11 4.20
CA ASN A 107 23.34 -28.75 3.26
C ASN A 107 24.00 -30.01 2.69
N VAL A 108 24.40 -29.95 1.43
CA VAL A 108 25.07 -31.02 0.75
C VAL A 108 26.39 -30.51 0.16
N VAL A 109 27.50 -31.12 0.56
CA VAL A 109 28.84 -30.88 -0.01
C VAL A 109 29.21 -32.07 -0.84
N SER A 110 29.63 -31.89 -2.08
CA SER A 110 30.10 -32.98 -2.96
C SER A 110 31.39 -32.59 -3.66
N GLY A 111 32.08 -33.60 -4.19
CA GLY A 111 33.35 -33.43 -4.88
C GLY A 111 34.01 -34.77 -5.23
N ASP A 112 35.18 -34.72 -5.91
CA ASP A 112 35.92 -35.91 -6.26
C ASP A 112 36.81 -36.37 -5.09
N GLN A 113 37.28 -35.41 -4.27
CA GLN A 113 38.11 -35.65 -3.11
C GLN A 113 37.65 -34.78 -1.94
N LEU A 114 37.53 -35.39 -0.75
CA LEU A 114 37.22 -34.72 0.49
C LEU A 114 38.18 -35.17 1.62
N ASP A 115 38.95 -34.24 2.17
CA ASP A 115 39.68 -34.40 3.40
C ASP A 115 38.86 -33.75 4.54
N TYR A 116 38.36 -34.52 5.50
CA TYR A 116 37.45 -34.01 6.51
C TYR A 116 37.79 -34.56 7.88
N ASN A 117 37.80 -33.71 8.90
CA ASN A 117 38.05 -34.09 10.29
C ASN A 117 36.71 -34.11 11.06
N LEU A 118 36.31 -35.31 11.48
CA LEU A 118 35.07 -35.57 12.20
C LEU A 118 34.98 -34.82 13.57
N ASN A 119 36.14 -34.64 14.24
CA ASN A 119 36.18 -34.00 15.55
C ASN A 119 36.12 -32.47 15.47
N THR A 120 36.80 -31.87 14.48
CA THR A 120 36.89 -30.41 14.31
C THR A 120 35.90 -29.85 13.30
N LYS A 121 35.21 -30.73 12.56
CA LYS A 121 34.31 -30.41 11.46
C LYS A 121 34.94 -29.52 10.35
N LYS A 122 36.27 -29.54 10.23
CA LYS A 122 37.05 -28.86 9.21
C LYS A 122 37.42 -29.80 8.09
N GLY A 123 37.52 -29.27 6.86
CA GLY A 123 37.87 -30.11 5.71
C GLY A 123 38.12 -29.33 4.45
N THR A 124 38.55 -30.01 3.41
CA THR A 124 38.81 -29.46 2.07
C THR A 124 38.16 -30.38 1.04
N ALA A 125 37.37 -29.84 0.14
CA ALA A 125 36.82 -30.52 -1.03
C ALA A 125 37.46 -29.98 -2.33
N VAL A 126 37.85 -30.90 -3.27
CA VAL A 126 38.50 -30.55 -4.52
C VAL A 126 38.01 -31.49 -5.68
N PRO A 127 37.35 -30.96 -6.75
CA PRO A 127 36.60 -29.71 -6.70
C PRO A 127 35.50 -29.81 -5.64
N GLY A 128 35.05 -28.65 -5.09
CA GLY A 128 33.97 -28.61 -4.09
C GLY A 128 32.68 -28.05 -4.67
N GLN A 129 31.58 -28.74 -4.42
CA GLN A 129 30.24 -28.24 -4.70
C GLN A 129 29.46 -28.17 -3.40
N LEU A 130 28.77 -27.06 -3.14
CA LEU A 130 27.92 -26.87 -1.97
C LEU A 130 26.51 -26.50 -2.44
N PHE A 131 25.53 -27.28 -2.05
CA PHE A 131 24.13 -26.99 -2.24
C PHE A 131 23.48 -26.59 -0.90
N ILE A 132 22.97 -25.34 -0.83
CA ILE A 132 22.27 -24.80 0.32
C ILE A 132 20.77 -24.91 0.01
N LYS A 133 20.12 -25.94 0.53
CA LYS A 133 18.75 -26.31 0.18
C LYS A 133 17.72 -25.21 0.55
N LYS A 134 17.88 -24.58 1.72
CA LYS A 134 16.93 -23.57 2.22
C LYS A 134 16.73 -22.42 1.23
N ASP A 135 17.82 -21.99 0.57
CA ASP A 135 17.84 -20.81 -0.31
C ASP A 135 18.06 -21.16 -1.78
N ASN A 136 18.13 -22.47 -2.09
CA ASN A 136 18.42 -23.00 -3.43
C ASN A 136 19.70 -22.44 -4.04
N TYR A 137 20.76 -22.25 -3.23
CA TYR A 137 22.04 -21.80 -3.75
C TYR A 137 22.91 -22.99 -4.13
N HIS A 138 23.41 -22.95 -5.36
CA HIS A 138 24.43 -23.85 -5.90
C HIS A 138 25.75 -23.10 -5.96
N VAL A 139 26.74 -23.59 -5.21
CA VAL A 139 28.08 -23.00 -5.13
C VAL A 139 29.09 -24.03 -5.63
N ASP A 140 29.77 -23.74 -6.74
CA ASP A 140 30.89 -24.55 -7.23
C ASP A 140 32.19 -23.85 -6.93
N ALA A 141 33.25 -24.60 -6.59
CA ALA A 141 34.57 -24.07 -6.39
C ALA A 141 35.63 -25.05 -6.84
N GLY A 142 36.71 -24.56 -7.45
CA GLY A 142 37.87 -25.39 -7.75
C GLY A 142 38.52 -25.96 -6.48
N LYS A 143 38.44 -25.20 -5.38
CA LYS A 143 38.81 -25.67 -4.04
C LYS A 143 37.88 -25.01 -3.02
N MET A 144 37.33 -25.81 -2.10
CA MET A 144 36.48 -25.38 -1.01
C MET A 144 37.06 -25.84 0.33
N ASP A 145 37.44 -24.90 1.18
CA ASP A 145 37.99 -25.15 2.52
C ASP A 145 36.89 -24.84 3.55
N LYS A 146 36.40 -25.85 4.28
CA LYS A 146 35.51 -25.71 5.42
C LYS A 146 36.36 -25.43 6.67
N MET A 147 36.26 -24.20 7.17
CA MET A 147 37.10 -23.70 8.28
C MET A 147 36.46 -23.90 9.67
N GLY A 148 35.22 -24.32 9.72
CA GLY A 148 34.41 -24.54 10.94
C GLY A 148 33.01 -25.04 10.57
N GLU A 149 32.05 -24.90 11.49
CA GLU A 149 30.70 -25.42 11.28
C GLU A 149 30.01 -24.75 10.08
N ASP A 150 30.05 -23.44 9.99
CA ASP A 150 29.33 -22.63 8.99
C ASP A 150 30.23 -21.74 8.10
N HIS A 151 31.56 -21.84 8.26
CA HIS A 151 32.52 -20.98 7.55
C HIS A 151 33.24 -21.72 6.43
N TYR A 152 33.19 -21.16 5.21
CA TYR A 152 33.84 -21.69 4.02
C TYR A 152 34.71 -20.65 3.33
N GLU A 153 35.89 -21.07 2.87
CA GLU A 153 36.71 -20.32 1.93
C GLU A 153 36.72 -20.99 0.57
N LEU A 154 36.42 -20.22 -0.47
CA LEU A 154 36.23 -20.69 -1.83
C LEU A 154 37.31 -20.11 -2.74
N LYS A 155 37.88 -20.91 -3.64
CA LYS A 155 38.78 -20.49 -4.71
C LYS A 155 38.22 -20.90 -6.07
N ALA A 156 38.35 -20.01 -7.06
CA ALA A 156 37.78 -20.21 -8.40
C ALA A 156 36.32 -20.64 -8.32
N TRP A 157 35.49 -19.79 -7.75
CA TRP A 157 34.13 -20.12 -7.37
C TRP A 157 33.08 -19.56 -8.34
N SER A 158 31.92 -20.20 -8.36
CA SER A 158 30.67 -19.69 -8.93
C SER A 158 29.50 -19.92 -8.00
N LEU A 159 28.47 -19.05 -8.08
CA LEU A 159 27.24 -19.13 -7.32
C LEU A 159 26.04 -18.80 -8.19
N THR A 160 25.01 -19.61 -8.10
CA THR A 160 23.71 -19.37 -8.72
C THR A 160 22.58 -19.89 -7.84
N ALA A 161 21.36 -19.36 -8.03
CA ALA A 161 20.12 -19.94 -7.46
C ALA A 161 19.26 -20.63 -8.54
N CYS A 162 19.81 -20.80 -9.74
CA CYS A 162 19.11 -21.41 -10.86
C CYS A 162 19.30 -22.91 -10.87
N ASP A 163 18.19 -23.67 -10.90
CA ASP A 163 18.23 -25.09 -11.19
C ASP A 163 18.56 -25.27 -12.67
N THR A 164 19.62 -26.00 -12.97
CA THR A 164 20.05 -26.31 -14.33
C THR A 164 20.05 -27.81 -14.56
N LYS A 165 19.76 -28.22 -15.76
CA LYS A 165 20.04 -29.60 -16.19
C LYS A 165 21.53 -29.76 -16.45
N ASP A 166 22.01 -30.97 -16.33
CA ASP A 166 23.42 -31.29 -16.56
C ASP A 166 23.91 -30.73 -17.89
N GLY A 167 24.97 -29.92 -17.86
CA GLY A 167 25.58 -29.29 -19.01
C GLY A 167 24.95 -27.99 -19.51
N GLU A 168 23.85 -27.53 -18.92
CA GLU A 168 23.27 -26.23 -19.29
C GLU A 168 23.83 -25.10 -18.42
N ALA A 169 24.17 -23.95 -19.04
CA ALA A 169 24.57 -22.76 -18.30
C ALA A 169 23.38 -22.18 -17.55
N PRO A 170 23.52 -21.86 -16.27
CA PRO A 170 22.46 -21.20 -15.49
C PRO A 170 22.10 -19.84 -16.09
N LEU A 171 20.85 -19.42 -15.90
CA LEU A 171 20.36 -18.15 -16.44
C LEU A 171 21.20 -16.98 -15.93
N TRP A 172 21.62 -17.04 -14.66
CA TRP A 172 22.62 -16.11 -14.11
C TRP A 172 23.58 -16.84 -13.17
N ARG A 173 24.81 -16.37 -13.09
CA ARG A 173 25.79 -16.81 -12.11
C ARG A 173 26.80 -15.70 -11.78
N PHE A 174 27.19 -15.65 -10.52
CA PHE A 174 28.37 -14.89 -10.12
C PHE A 174 29.60 -15.79 -10.24
N ARG A 175 30.72 -15.23 -10.68
CA ARG A 175 32.03 -15.89 -10.69
C ARG A 175 33.07 -14.97 -10.08
N GLY A 176 34.00 -15.55 -9.32
CA GLY A 176 35.10 -14.82 -8.73
C GLY A 176 36.29 -15.70 -8.37
N ASN A 177 37.39 -15.06 -8.01
CA ASN A 177 38.61 -15.76 -7.65
C ASN A 177 38.55 -16.33 -6.22
N THR A 178 38.12 -15.50 -5.26
CA THR A 178 38.05 -15.89 -3.85
C THR A 178 36.76 -15.38 -3.24
N ALA A 179 36.14 -16.20 -2.40
CA ALA A 179 35.01 -15.82 -1.58
C ALA A 179 35.11 -16.44 -0.18
N ARG A 180 34.54 -15.77 0.80
CA ARG A 180 34.25 -16.30 2.13
C ARG A 180 32.75 -16.39 2.28
N VAL A 181 32.26 -17.54 2.70
CA VAL A 181 30.87 -17.80 2.98
C VAL A 181 30.72 -18.10 4.45
N ASP A 182 29.86 -17.35 5.09
CA ASP A 182 29.39 -17.57 6.46
C ASP A 182 27.91 -17.94 6.34
N LEU A 183 27.60 -19.25 6.45
CA LEU A 183 26.24 -19.76 6.32
C LEU A 183 25.36 -19.13 7.42
N GLY A 184 24.21 -18.63 7.03
CA GLY A 184 23.34 -17.88 7.92
C GLY A 184 23.66 -16.38 8.02
N HIS A 185 24.75 -15.91 7.39
CA HIS A 185 25.13 -14.51 7.33
C HIS A 185 25.40 -14.02 5.90
N TYR A 186 26.67 -13.96 5.50
CA TYR A 186 27.05 -13.35 4.21
C TYR A 186 28.05 -14.19 3.41
N LEU A 187 27.94 -14.09 2.09
CA LEU A 187 29.03 -14.36 1.16
C LEU A 187 29.73 -13.03 0.86
N VAL A 188 31.03 -12.96 1.12
CA VAL A 188 31.89 -11.80 0.81
C VAL A 188 32.92 -12.23 -0.23
N ALA A 189 32.91 -11.58 -1.37
CA ALA A 189 33.82 -11.91 -2.48
C ALA A 189 34.44 -10.68 -3.10
N ARG A 190 35.60 -10.88 -3.79
CA ARG A 190 36.32 -9.85 -4.50
C ARG A 190 36.47 -10.19 -5.98
N ASN A 191 36.48 -9.14 -6.83
CA ASN A 191 36.63 -9.22 -8.27
C ASN A 191 35.61 -10.18 -8.89
N VAL A 192 34.33 -9.85 -8.72
CA VAL A 192 33.22 -10.70 -9.12
C VAL A 192 32.63 -10.23 -10.43
N ILE A 193 32.33 -11.19 -11.30
CA ILE A 193 31.65 -10.94 -12.58
C ILE A 193 30.29 -11.66 -12.52
N LEU A 194 29.23 -10.91 -12.82
CA LEU A 194 27.91 -11.47 -13.09
C LEU A 194 27.81 -11.88 -14.55
N TYR A 195 27.46 -13.12 -14.78
CA TYR A 195 27.14 -13.67 -16.10
C TYR A 195 25.62 -13.87 -16.22
N VAL A 196 25.06 -13.52 -17.37
CA VAL A 196 23.74 -13.93 -17.80
C VAL A 196 23.94 -14.98 -18.89
N LYS A 197 23.59 -16.23 -18.60
CA LYS A 197 24.10 -17.40 -19.32
C LYS A 197 25.64 -17.37 -19.35
N ASP A 198 26.23 -17.22 -20.52
CA ASP A 198 27.70 -17.18 -20.69
C ASP A 198 28.23 -15.78 -21.00
N VAL A 199 27.36 -14.74 -21.02
CA VAL A 199 27.74 -13.38 -21.33
C VAL A 199 28.07 -12.62 -20.03
N PRO A 200 29.29 -12.06 -19.86
CA PRO A 200 29.61 -11.19 -18.73
C PRO A 200 28.88 -9.86 -18.88
N VAL A 201 28.05 -9.50 -17.88
CA VAL A 201 27.20 -8.30 -17.94
C VAL A 201 27.57 -7.24 -16.91
N LEU A 202 28.18 -7.63 -15.79
CA LEU A 202 28.54 -6.69 -14.73
C LEU A 202 29.80 -7.16 -14.00
N TYR A 203 30.72 -6.24 -13.75
CA TYR A 203 31.88 -6.44 -12.87
C TYR A 203 31.71 -5.62 -11.59
N THR A 204 32.00 -6.23 -10.44
CA THR A 204 32.10 -5.52 -9.16
C THR A 204 33.39 -5.88 -8.43
N PRO A 205 34.15 -4.90 -7.91
CA PRO A 205 35.35 -5.17 -7.12
C PRO A 205 35.05 -5.87 -5.79
N TYR A 206 33.86 -5.64 -5.21
CA TYR A 206 33.38 -6.29 -4.00
C TYR A 206 31.93 -6.72 -4.17
N LEU A 207 31.61 -7.91 -3.69
CA LEU A 207 30.25 -8.44 -3.62
C LEU A 207 30.00 -8.92 -2.19
N ILE A 208 28.92 -8.46 -1.59
CA ILE A 208 28.41 -8.93 -0.31
C ILE A 208 26.97 -9.37 -0.56
N LEU A 209 26.72 -10.66 -0.44
CA LEU A 209 25.38 -11.24 -0.62
C LEU A 209 24.93 -11.90 0.69
N PRO A 210 23.71 -11.65 1.17
CA PRO A 210 23.15 -12.46 2.24
C PRO A 210 22.91 -13.88 1.73
N VAL A 211 23.37 -14.87 2.51
CA VAL A 211 23.19 -16.31 2.23
C VAL A 211 22.21 -16.93 3.21
N ASN A 212 21.20 -16.17 3.58
CA ASN A 212 20.10 -16.59 4.46
C ASN A 212 18.80 -15.91 4.00
N THR A 213 17.67 -16.56 4.22
CA THR A 213 16.31 -16.00 4.03
C THR A 213 15.89 -15.05 5.14
N ASP A 214 16.62 -14.97 6.26
CA ASP A 214 16.32 -14.03 7.32
C ASP A 214 16.65 -12.60 6.88
N ARG A 215 15.98 -11.61 7.48
CA ARG A 215 16.20 -10.19 7.16
C ARG A 215 17.64 -9.80 7.47
N GLN A 216 18.39 -9.45 6.43
CA GLN A 216 19.78 -9.02 6.55
C GLN A 216 20.03 -7.72 5.79
N SER A 217 21.04 -6.96 6.28
CA SER A 217 21.48 -5.72 5.63
C SER A 217 22.22 -6.03 4.33
N GLY A 218 22.03 -5.20 3.30
CA GLY A 218 22.73 -5.37 2.04
C GLY A 218 22.25 -4.42 0.95
N PHE A 219 23.02 -4.35 -0.14
CA PHE A 219 22.61 -3.61 -1.33
C PHE A 219 21.49 -4.36 -2.05
N LEU A 220 20.43 -3.63 -2.40
CA LEU A 220 19.38 -4.13 -3.26
C LEU A 220 19.82 -4.02 -4.74
N PRO A 221 19.26 -4.82 -5.65
CA PRO A 221 19.55 -4.68 -7.07
C PRO A 221 19.25 -3.26 -7.56
N PRO A 222 20.16 -2.64 -8.36
CA PRO A 222 19.95 -1.31 -8.85
C PRO A 222 18.77 -1.28 -9.83
N ARG A 223 18.00 -0.18 -9.77
CA ARG A 223 16.94 0.11 -10.74
C ARG A 223 17.48 1.09 -11.77
N LEU A 224 17.30 0.77 -13.03
CA LEU A 224 17.74 1.57 -14.16
C LEU A 224 16.55 2.09 -14.94
N GLY A 225 16.66 3.30 -15.45
CA GLY A 225 15.64 3.89 -16.30
C GLY A 225 16.22 4.93 -17.24
N TYR A 226 15.43 5.32 -18.23
CA TYR A 226 15.74 6.42 -19.13
C TYR A 226 14.47 7.18 -19.47
N GLY A 227 14.50 8.49 -19.35
CA GLY A 227 13.37 9.35 -19.67
C GLY A 227 13.80 10.67 -20.28
N GLY A 228 12.98 11.25 -21.16
CA GLY A 228 13.30 12.51 -21.83
C GLY A 228 13.52 13.67 -20.85
N ALA A 229 12.80 13.72 -19.75
CA ALA A 229 12.91 14.79 -18.74
C ALA A 229 13.97 14.52 -17.66
N GLU A 230 14.38 13.26 -17.46
CA GLU A 230 15.26 12.85 -16.36
C GLU A 230 16.64 12.38 -16.86
N GLY A 231 16.73 11.98 -18.14
CA GLY A 231 17.91 11.33 -18.72
C GLY A 231 18.07 9.90 -18.23
N LEU A 232 19.32 9.45 -18.11
CA LEU A 232 19.65 8.17 -17.48
C LEU A 232 19.34 8.26 -15.98
N LYS A 233 18.56 7.31 -15.49
CA LYS A 233 18.20 7.16 -14.08
C LYS A 233 18.87 5.91 -13.51
N VAL A 234 19.54 6.07 -12.38
CA VAL A 234 20.15 4.98 -11.61
C VAL A 234 19.73 5.15 -10.16
N ASN A 235 18.99 4.20 -9.65
CA ASN A 235 18.61 4.20 -8.24
C ASN A 235 19.26 3.00 -7.57
N GLN A 236 20.12 3.26 -6.58
CA GLN A 236 20.81 2.26 -5.78
C GLN A 236 20.34 2.35 -4.34
N GLU A 237 19.84 1.24 -3.82
CA GLU A 237 19.33 1.16 -2.45
C GLU A 237 20.20 0.25 -1.58
N PHE A 238 20.35 0.64 -0.32
CA PHE A 238 20.96 -0.17 0.73
C PHE A 238 19.92 -0.41 1.84
N TYR A 239 19.56 -1.67 2.03
CA TYR A 239 18.67 -2.09 3.10
C TYR A 239 19.48 -2.36 4.38
N TRP A 240 19.06 -1.77 5.49
CA TRP A 240 19.67 -1.94 6.80
C TRP A 240 18.66 -2.58 7.77
N ALA A 241 18.88 -3.85 8.12
CA ALA A 241 18.16 -4.56 9.15
C ALA A 241 18.73 -4.16 10.53
N ILE A 242 18.16 -3.12 11.13
CA ILE A 242 18.64 -2.56 12.41
C ILE A 242 18.35 -3.53 13.56
N SER A 243 17.13 -4.07 13.58
CA SER A 243 16.67 -5.06 14.57
C SER A 243 15.51 -5.89 14.00
N PRO A 244 15.03 -6.93 14.68
CA PRO A 244 13.86 -7.68 14.24
C PRO A 244 12.60 -6.83 14.04
N SER A 245 12.50 -5.69 14.74
CA SER A 245 11.36 -4.78 14.71
C SER A 245 11.62 -3.44 14.01
N GLN A 246 12.83 -3.23 13.47
CA GLN A 246 13.22 -1.97 12.84
C GLN A 246 14.09 -2.22 11.61
N ASP A 247 13.83 -1.51 10.55
CA ASP A 247 14.68 -1.49 9.37
C ASP A 247 14.71 -0.10 8.71
N MET A 248 15.70 0.09 7.86
CA MET A 248 15.88 1.32 7.11
C MET A 248 16.38 1.00 5.71
N THR A 249 15.86 1.69 4.71
CA THR A 249 16.40 1.69 3.36
C THR A 249 16.97 3.06 3.05
N LEU A 250 18.24 3.09 2.67
CA LEU A 250 18.92 4.28 2.15
C LEU A 250 18.98 4.18 0.63
N ALA A 251 18.57 5.23 -0.08
CA ALA A 251 18.55 5.27 -1.52
C ALA A 251 19.41 6.40 -2.05
N LEU A 252 20.18 6.11 -3.10
CA LEU A 252 20.86 7.09 -3.93
C LEU A 252 20.16 7.10 -5.29
N ASP A 253 19.58 8.24 -5.67
CA ASP A 253 18.88 8.44 -6.95
C ASP A 253 19.69 9.42 -7.82
N TYR A 254 20.28 8.91 -8.89
CA TYR A 254 21.01 9.72 -9.87
C TYR A 254 20.20 9.84 -11.16
N ARG A 255 19.99 11.06 -11.62
CA ARG A 255 19.32 11.41 -12.87
C ARG A 255 20.21 12.34 -13.69
N SER A 256 20.68 11.88 -14.84
CA SER A 256 21.74 12.59 -15.59
C SER A 256 21.39 14.01 -16.03
N ILE A 257 20.10 14.34 -16.19
CA ILE A 257 19.62 15.69 -16.53
C ILE A 257 19.25 16.48 -15.27
N ARG A 258 18.66 15.82 -14.26
CA ARG A 258 18.13 16.52 -13.09
C ARG A 258 19.07 16.64 -11.92
N GLY A 259 20.00 15.68 -11.72
CA GLY A 259 20.94 15.74 -10.61
C GLY A 259 20.92 14.50 -9.72
N ILE A 260 21.09 14.70 -8.41
CA ILE A 260 21.27 13.64 -7.44
C ILE A 260 20.33 13.79 -6.25
N GLY A 261 19.77 12.69 -5.79
CA GLY A 261 18.90 12.62 -4.63
C GLY A 261 19.33 11.57 -3.63
N LEU A 262 18.99 11.81 -2.37
CA LEU A 262 19.13 10.86 -1.27
C LEU A 262 17.75 10.57 -0.70
N GLY A 263 17.48 9.30 -0.44
CA GLY A 263 16.25 8.81 0.16
C GLY A 263 16.53 8.01 1.43
N LEU A 264 15.61 8.10 2.38
CA LEU A 264 15.56 7.33 3.61
C LEU A 264 14.14 6.81 3.78
N ASP A 265 13.99 5.51 3.98
CA ASP A 265 12.72 4.87 4.38
C ASP A 265 12.98 4.05 5.65
N TYR A 266 12.59 4.61 6.81
CA TYR A 266 12.74 3.97 8.11
C TYR A 266 11.40 3.43 8.58
N ARG A 267 11.36 2.15 8.94
CA ARG A 267 10.17 1.46 9.41
C ARG A 267 10.42 0.84 10.77
N TYR A 268 9.44 0.92 11.63
CA TYR A 268 9.52 0.35 12.96
C TYR A 268 8.19 -0.22 13.43
N LYS A 269 8.28 -1.28 14.22
CA LYS A 269 7.18 -1.88 14.97
C LYS A 269 7.68 -2.19 16.38
N LEU A 270 7.57 -1.19 17.27
CA LEU A 270 8.12 -1.26 18.63
C LEU A 270 7.33 -2.21 19.52
N SER A 271 6.04 -2.38 19.26
CA SER A 271 5.16 -3.35 19.91
C SER A 271 4.03 -3.77 18.95
N ARG A 272 3.10 -4.60 19.41
CA ARG A 272 1.87 -4.91 18.64
C ARG A 272 0.98 -3.67 18.47
N GLU A 273 1.12 -2.71 19.35
CA GLU A 273 0.31 -1.51 19.45
C GLU A 273 0.98 -0.26 18.84
N SER A 274 2.29 -0.32 18.58
CA SER A 274 3.08 0.83 18.13
C SER A 274 3.88 0.53 16.88
N GLU A 275 3.51 1.17 15.77
CA GLU A 275 4.18 1.03 14.47
C GLU A 275 4.22 2.35 13.72
N GLY A 276 5.21 2.51 12.85
CA GLY A 276 5.33 3.69 12.03
C GLY A 276 6.37 3.57 10.92
N GLN A 277 6.34 4.56 10.02
CA GLN A 277 7.23 4.69 8.88
C GLN A 277 7.58 6.16 8.66
N LEU A 278 8.85 6.45 8.48
CA LEU A 278 9.36 7.74 8.06
C LEU A 278 10.03 7.58 6.69
N ARG A 279 9.52 8.28 5.68
CA ARG A 279 10.17 8.49 4.39
C ARG A 279 10.66 9.92 4.32
N TYR A 280 11.88 10.08 3.94
CA TYR A 280 12.48 11.39 3.70
C TYR A 280 13.31 11.33 2.42
N THR A 281 13.09 12.27 1.53
CA THR A 281 13.89 12.44 0.31
C THR A 281 14.36 13.87 0.20
N ILE A 282 15.60 14.02 -0.25
CA ILE A 282 16.17 15.31 -0.65
C ILE A 282 16.78 15.15 -2.03
N PHE A 283 16.53 16.07 -2.91
CA PHE A 283 16.96 16.04 -4.30
C PHE A 283 17.55 17.39 -4.70
N ASP A 284 18.79 17.39 -5.16
CA ASP A 284 19.44 18.56 -5.74
C ASP A 284 19.12 18.62 -7.23
N ASP A 285 18.15 19.46 -7.59
CA ASP A 285 17.57 19.52 -8.93
C ASP A 285 18.22 20.62 -9.77
N HIS A 286 19.09 20.22 -10.68
CA HIS A 286 19.80 21.12 -11.59
C HIS A 286 18.88 21.83 -12.61
N VAL A 287 17.68 21.29 -12.89
CA VAL A 287 16.72 21.92 -13.83
C VAL A 287 16.07 23.15 -13.21
N THR A 288 15.82 23.10 -11.91
CA THR A 288 15.20 24.21 -11.16
C THR A 288 16.20 24.99 -10.31
N ASP A 289 17.48 24.58 -10.31
CA ASP A 289 18.55 25.15 -9.48
C ASP A 289 18.14 25.26 -8.01
N SER A 290 17.56 24.19 -7.48
CA SER A 290 17.01 24.19 -6.12
C SER A 290 17.08 22.82 -5.45
N GLN A 291 17.22 22.83 -4.13
CA GLN A 291 17.08 21.62 -3.33
C GLN A 291 15.59 21.40 -2.98
N ARG A 292 15.10 20.22 -3.28
CA ARG A 292 13.74 19.80 -3.04
C ARG A 292 13.70 18.69 -2.00
N ALA A 293 12.88 18.85 -0.99
CA ALA A 293 12.75 17.85 0.07
C ALA A 293 11.29 17.44 0.27
N GLU A 294 11.10 16.17 0.55
CA GLU A 294 9.82 15.58 0.89
C GLU A 294 9.95 14.76 2.17
N MET A 295 8.99 14.89 3.06
CA MET A 295 8.89 14.09 4.28
C MET A 295 7.49 13.51 4.40
N GLN A 296 7.41 12.19 4.53
CA GLN A 296 6.20 11.45 4.86
C GLN A 296 6.45 10.71 6.17
N PHE A 297 5.64 10.97 7.19
CA PHE A 297 5.73 10.27 8.47
C PHE A 297 4.36 9.75 8.87
N GLN A 298 4.29 8.45 9.08
CA GLN A 298 3.09 7.76 9.54
C GLN A 298 3.38 7.05 10.86
N HIS A 299 2.51 7.23 11.83
CA HIS A 299 2.61 6.53 13.11
C HIS A 299 1.22 6.16 13.62
N THR A 300 1.12 4.93 14.13
CA THR A 300 -0.09 4.44 14.80
C THR A 300 0.29 3.94 16.19
N GLN A 301 -0.41 4.48 17.19
CA GLN A 301 -0.31 4.05 18.58
C GLN A 301 -1.68 3.62 19.08
N ARG A 302 -1.81 2.36 19.49
CA ARG A 302 -2.98 1.84 20.20
C ARG A 302 -2.66 1.83 21.68
N PHE A 303 -3.41 2.58 22.48
CA PHE A 303 -3.25 2.58 23.95
C PHE A 303 -4.09 1.46 24.58
N THR A 304 -5.31 1.29 24.05
CA THR A 304 -6.21 0.19 24.39
C THR A 304 -6.95 -0.25 23.12
N ALA A 305 -7.83 -1.24 23.19
CA ALA A 305 -8.62 -1.69 22.06
C ALA A 305 -9.56 -0.59 21.51
N ASP A 306 -10.01 0.31 22.36
CA ASP A 306 -10.95 1.39 22.08
C ASP A 306 -10.30 2.78 21.97
N PHE A 307 -9.00 2.93 22.36
CA PHE A 307 -8.28 4.21 22.39
C PHE A 307 -6.98 4.17 21.58
N GLN A 308 -6.87 5.03 20.58
CA GLN A 308 -5.71 5.08 19.69
C GLN A 308 -5.40 6.49 19.18
N ALA A 309 -4.14 6.68 18.77
CA ALA A 309 -3.66 7.86 18.08
C ALA A 309 -3.10 7.47 16.71
N ARG A 310 -3.29 8.34 15.72
CA ARG A 310 -2.69 8.22 14.39
C ARG A 310 -2.10 9.57 13.99
N LEU A 311 -0.92 9.51 13.44
CA LEU A 311 -0.22 10.64 12.86
C LEU A 311 0.11 10.31 11.42
N ASN A 312 -0.25 11.20 10.51
CA ASN A 312 0.14 11.16 9.10
C ASN A 312 0.61 12.55 8.71
N VAL A 313 1.89 12.70 8.45
CA VAL A 313 2.51 13.97 8.06
C VAL A 313 3.04 13.82 6.64
N HIS A 314 2.67 14.75 5.75
CA HIS A 314 3.20 14.84 4.40
C HIS A 314 3.60 16.28 4.10
N LEU A 315 4.89 16.53 4.00
CA LEU A 315 5.46 17.86 3.79
C LEU A 315 6.32 17.88 2.52
N LEU A 316 6.18 18.94 1.75
CA LEU A 316 7.03 19.24 0.59
C LEU A 316 7.67 20.61 0.76
N SER A 317 8.92 20.74 0.35
CA SER A 317 9.60 22.03 0.27
C SER A 317 9.15 22.85 -0.95
N ASP A 318 8.76 22.19 -2.04
CA ASP A 318 8.30 22.79 -3.29
C ASP A 318 6.98 22.16 -3.77
N ILE A 319 5.98 23.00 -4.08
CA ILE A 319 4.65 22.57 -4.51
C ILE A 319 4.66 21.82 -5.85
N ASN A 320 5.64 22.07 -6.70
CA ASN A 320 5.76 21.43 -8.01
C ASN A 320 6.54 20.09 -7.95
N GLN A 321 7.09 19.74 -6.80
CA GLN A 321 7.96 18.56 -6.65
C GLN A 321 7.30 17.28 -7.13
N LEU A 322 6.06 17.00 -6.70
CA LEU A 322 5.35 15.79 -7.11
C LEU A 322 5.08 15.78 -8.63
N ARG A 323 4.66 16.91 -9.17
CA ARG A 323 4.42 17.04 -10.62
C ARG A 323 5.68 16.80 -11.45
N ASP A 324 6.83 17.28 -10.98
CA ASP A 324 8.06 17.28 -11.75
C ASP A 324 8.90 16.00 -11.57
N ILE A 325 8.86 15.38 -10.38
CA ILE A 325 9.77 14.29 -10.00
C ILE A 325 9.05 12.95 -9.90
N SER A 326 7.77 12.91 -9.44
CA SER A 326 7.07 11.64 -9.27
C SER A 326 6.80 10.92 -10.59
N SER A 327 6.99 9.61 -10.57
CA SER A 327 6.57 8.71 -11.65
C SER A 327 5.10 8.31 -11.56
N SER A 328 4.44 8.59 -10.44
CA SER A 328 3.03 8.27 -10.20
C SER A 328 2.12 9.37 -10.73
N THR A 329 1.26 9.06 -11.70
CA THR A 329 0.28 10.02 -12.23
C THR A 329 -0.69 10.50 -11.15
N SER A 330 -1.10 9.65 -10.23
CA SER A 330 -1.97 10.03 -9.12
C SER A 330 -1.35 11.06 -8.18
N GLU A 331 -0.05 10.96 -7.90
CA GLU A 331 0.68 11.96 -7.10
C GLU A 331 0.87 13.27 -7.87
N ARG A 332 1.13 13.20 -9.17
CA ARG A 332 1.36 14.37 -10.02
C ARG A 332 0.14 15.27 -10.18
N VAL A 333 -1.06 14.71 -10.14
CA VAL A 333 -2.34 15.46 -10.28
C VAL A 333 -2.99 15.79 -8.95
N GLN A 334 -2.34 15.49 -7.84
CA GLN A 334 -2.86 15.74 -6.51
C GLN A 334 -2.99 17.25 -6.27
N PRO A 335 -4.20 17.77 -5.93
CA PRO A 335 -4.40 19.21 -5.78
C PRO A 335 -3.89 19.74 -4.45
N SER A 336 -3.83 18.91 -3.43
CA SER A 336 -3.41 19.29 -2.07
C SER A 336 -2.80 18.12 -1.32
N LEU A 337 -2.03 18.42 -0.28
CA LEU A 337 -1.50 17.45 0.67
C LEU A 337 -2.11 17.69 2.04
N GLU A 338 -2.49 16.62 2.70
CA GLU A 338 -2.98 16.67 4.07
C GLU A 338 -1.98 16.06 5.05
N SER A 339 -1.77 16.77 6.15
CA SER A 339 -1.12 16.26 7.35
C SER A 339 -2.13 16.21 8.48
N THR A 340 -2.30 15.06 9.12
CA THR A 340 -3.31 14.82 10.13
C THR A 340 -2.71 14.20 11.38
N PHE A 341 -3.18 14.68 12.52
CA PHE A 341 -3.00 14.04 13.81
C PHE A 341 -4.37 13.81 14.42
N VAL A 342 -4.70 12.57 14.73
CA VAL A 342 -5.98 12.24 15.36
C VAL A 342 -5.77 11.33 16.56
N VAL A 343 -6.39 11.68 17.67
CA VAL A 343 -6.52 10.84 18.85
C VAL A 343 -8.01 10.60 19.05
N PHE A 344 -8.41 9.35 19.16
CA PHE A 344 -9.81 9.03 19.32
C PHE A 344 -10.02 7.83 20.24
N ARG A 345 -11.16 7.87 20.91
CA ARG A 345 -11.67 6.78 21.71
C ARG A 345 -13.09 6.41 21.28
N ARG A 346 -13.28 5.12 21.05
CA ARG A 346 -14.57 4.53 20.70
C ARG A 346 -14.97 3.52 21.76
N TRP A 347 -16.18 3.66 22.27
CA TRP A 347 -16.76 2.66 23.16
C TRP A 347 -18.26 2.51 22.86
N ASP A 348 -18.71 1.28 22.67
CA ASP A 348 -20.06 0.93 22.28
C ASP A 348 -20.58 1.78 21.11
N ASN A 349 -21.48 2.74 21.41
CA ASN A 349 -22.12 3.61 20.44
C ASN A 349 -21.61 5.06 20.48
N GLN A 350 -20.51 5.32 21.16
CA GLN A 350 -19.94 6.66 21.33
C GLN A 350 -18.53 6.75 20.75
N GLU A 351 -18.19 7.96 20.30
CA GLU A 351 -16.85 8.30 19.87
C GLU A 351 -16.51 9.72 20.32
N ILE A 352 -15.31 9.90 20.87
CA ILE A 352 -14.72 11.22 21.05
C ILE A 352 -13.39 11.27 20.32
N TYR A 353 -13.09 12.39 19.67
CA TYR A 353 -11.83 12.57 19.00
C TYR A 353 -11.29 13.99 19.11
N LEU A 354 -9.97 14.11 19.02
CA LEU A 354 -9.23 15.33 18.78
C LEU A 354 -8.52 15.18 17.45
N LEU A 355 -8.76 16.08 16.51
CA LEU A 355 -8.15 16.12 15.18
C LEU A 355 -7.38 17.42 15.02
N ALA A 356 -6.18 17.35 14.47
CA ALA A 356 -5.47 18.47 13.87
C ALA A 356 -5.22 18.15 12.41
N ARG A 357 -5.71 18.99 11.50
CA ARG A 357 -5.56 18.85 10.05
C ARG A 357 -4.90 20.07 9.45
N MET A 358 -3.82 19.84 8.75
CA MET A 358 -3.09 20.84 7.99
C MET A 358 -3.10 20.46 6.52
N THR A 359 -3.62 21.33 5.67
CA THR A 359 -3.74 21.11 4.23
C THR A 359 -2.86 22.10 3.48
N LYS A 360 -1.99 21.62 2.60
CA LYS A 360 -1.16 22.42 1.72
C LYS A 360 -1.70 22.36 0.30
N ASP A 361 -2.03 23.51 -0.27
CA ASP A 361 -2.40 23.63 -1.68
C ASP A 361 -1.16 23.41 -2.57
N LEU A 362 -1.30 22.59 -3.59
CA LEU A 362 -0.27 22.34 -4.60
C LEU A 362 -0.54 23.07 -5.91
N ALA A 363 -1.73 23.65 -6.09
CA ALA A 363 -2.08 24.41 -7.28
C ALA A 363 -1.62 25.86 -7.18
N THR A 364 -1.56 26.41 -5.96
CA THR A 364 -1.22 27.84 -5.71
C THR A 364 -0.13 28.00 -4.66
N VAL A 365 0.64 29.08 -4.75
CA VAL A 365 1.67 29.43 -3.74
C VAL A 365 1.04 29.92 -2.45
N SER A 366 -0.16 30.50 -2.50
CA SER A 366 -0.89 30.95 -1.32
C SER A 366 -1.69 29.80 -0.75
N ASN A 367 -1.56 29.55 0.55
CA ASN A 367 -2.30 28.48 1.21
C ASN A 367 -3.70 28.96 1.60
N THR A 368 -4.60 29.04 0.62
CA THR A 368 -6.00 29.41 0.81
C THR A 368 -6.86 28.25 1.30
N THR A 369 -6.29 27.05 1.40
CA THR A 369 -6.98 25.86 1.93
C THR A 369 -7.26 26.00 3.43
N LEU A 370 -8.37 25.41 3.83
CA LEU A 370 -8.80 25.43 5.24
C LEU A 370 -7.86 24.58 6.10
N GLN A 371 -7.49 25.14 7.25
CA GLN A 371 -6.74 24.48 8.31
C GLN A 371 -7.65 24.29 9.52
N GLU A 372 -7.66 23.09 10.10
CA GLU A 372 -8.45 22.72 11.27
C GLU A 372 -7.49 22.37 12.43
N LEU A 373 -7.25 23.33 13.32
CA LEU A 373 -6.20 23.21 14.34
C LEU A 373 -6.61 23.82 15.69
N PRO A 374 -7.20 23.07 16.61
CA PRO A 374 -7.73 21.71 16.52
C PRO A 374 -9.23 21.65 16.17
N GLU A 375 -9.72 20.45 15.88
CA GLU A 375 -11.13 20.05 15.94
C GLU A 375 -11.31 19.04 17.07
N ILE A 376 -12.35 19.21 17.90
CA ILE A 376 -12.78 18.25 18.91
C ILE A 376 -14.18 17.79 18.53
N GLY A 377 -14.37 16.49 18.37
CA GLY A 377 -15.66 15.91 18.02
C GLY A 377 -16.14 14.90 19.03
N TYR A 378 -17.44 14.89 19.27
CA TYR A 378 -18.15 13.85 20.02
C TYR A 378 -19.34 13.37 19.23
N THR A 379 -19.49 12.05 19.10
CA THR A 379 -20.64 11.41 18.45
C THR A 379 -21.24 10.37 19.36
N LEU A 380 -22.53 10.50 19.62
CA LEU A 380 -23.40 9.45 20.15
C LEU A 380 -24.28 8.96 19.00
N ARG A 381 -24.06 7.71 18.55
CA ARG A 381 -24.74 7.18 17.35
C ARG A 381 -26.19 6.82 17.62
N GLU A 382 -26.43 6.04 18.65
CA GLU A 382 -27.75 5.56 19.01
C GLU A 382 -27.80 5.22 20.50
N TYR A 383 -28.66 5.89 21.23
CA TYR A 383 -28.94 5.59 22.63
C TYR A 383 -30.44 5.37 22.80
N ARG A 384 -30.84 4.14 23.15
CA ARG A 384 -32.24 3.84 23.39
C ARG A 384 -32.71 4.43 24.72
N LEU A 385 -33.80 5.16 24.70
CA LEU A 385 -34.37 5.82 25.89
C LEU A 385 -35.21 4.80 26.71
N GLY A 386 -34.56 4.04 27.57
CA GLY A 386 -35.19 3.02 28.40
C GLY A 386 -35.89 1.96 27.57
N ASP A 387 -37.15 1.61 27.94
CA ASP A 387 -37.97 0.63 27.24
C ASP A 387 -38.77 1.22 26.07
N LEU A 388 -38.71 2.55 25.89
CA LEU A 388 -39.37 3.22 24.77
C LEU A 388 -38.71 2.88 23.44
N PRO A 389 -39.46 2.80 22.33
CA PRO A 389 -38.90 2.63 21.01
C PRO A 389 -38.33 3.96 20.45
N LEU A 390 -37.74 4.79 21.33
CA LEU A 390 -37.14 6.08 21.01
C LEU A 390 -35.62 5.99 21.12
N TYR A 391 -34.96 6.57 20.17
CA TYR A 391 -33.50 6.61 20.07
C TYR A 391 -33.04 8.06 20.08
N LEU A 392 -31.94 8.32 20.78
CA LEU A 392 -31.25 9.60 20.84
C LEU A 392 -29.90 9.47 20.15
N GLY A 393 -29.57 10.45 19.32
CA GLY A 393 -28.24 10.65 18.75
C GLY A 393 -27.77 12.09 18.99
N LEU A 394 -26.47 12.28 19.05
CA LEU A 394 -25.83 13.58 19.22
C LEU A 394 -24.53 13.63 18.43
N ASP A 395 -24.37 14.65 17.61
CA ASP A 395 -23.08 15.07 17.09
C ASP A 395 -22.75 16.45 17.68
N ALA A 396 -21.53 16.61 18.18
CA ALA A 396 -21.00 17.86 18.65
C ALA A 396 -19.58 18.06 18.15
N LYS A 397 -19.28 19.23 17.59
CA LYS A 397 -17.97 19.60 17.08
C LYS A 397 -17.56 20.99 17.56
N ALA A 398 -16.32 21.12 17.96
CA ALA A 398 -15.69 22.39 18.26
C ALA A 398 -14.45 22.54 17.39
N ASP A 399 -14.45 23.51 16.52
CA ASP A 399 -13.43 23.72 15.50
C ASP A 399 -12.72 25.06 15.71
N ASN A 400 -11.42 25.06 15.42
CA ASN A 400 -10.66 26.29 15.28
C ASN A 400 -10.08 26.34 13.86
N PHE A 401 -10.68 27.17 13.02
CA PHE A 401 -10.35 27.30 11.62
C PHE A 401 -9.40 28.47 11.36
N TRP A 402 -8.52 28.31 10.38
CA TRP A 402 -7.80 29.39 9.76
C TRP A 402 -7.43 29.08 8.31
N ARG A 403 -7.26 30.12 7.48
CA ARG A 403 -6.74 30.05 6.12
C ARG A 403 -6.08 31.38 5.74
N GLU A 404 -5.17 31.33 4.77
CA GLU A 404 -4.65 32.57 4.17
C GLU A 404 -5.73 33.21 3.31
N HIS A 405 -5.77 34.54 3.32
CA HIS A 405 -6.60 35.30 2.37
C HIS A 405 -5.94 35.28 0.99
N GLU A 406 -6.71 35.28 -0.10
CA GLU A 406 -6.17 35.38 -1.46
C GLU A 406 -5.27 36.60 -1.63
N ASP A 407 -5.68 37.74 -1.08
CA ASP A 407 -4.82 38.90 -0.90
C ASP A 407 -4.00 38.74 0.41
N LYS A 408 -2.72 38.45 0.26
CA LYS A 408 -1.80 38.29 1.41
C LYS A 408 -1.73 39.51 2.33
N ALA A 409 -2.03 40.69 1.81
CA ALA A 409 -2.08 41.94 2.61
C ALA A 409 -3.27 41.95 3.58
N ALA A 410 -4.34 41.21 3.31
CA ALA A 410 -5.51 41.06 4.17
C ALA A 410 -5.29 40.07 5.34
N GLY A 411 -4.18 39.36 5.37
CA GLY A 411 -3.78 38.50 6.49
C GLY A 411 -4.49 37.15 6.54
N LEU A 412 -4.73 36.65 7.75
CA LEU A 412 -5.33 35.35 8.01
C LEU A 412 -6.81 35.49 8.42
N ILE A 413 -7.65 34.66 7.84
CA ILE A 413 -9.03 34.47 8.27
C ILE A 413 -9.03 33.40 9.38
N ARG A 414 -9.55 33.77 10.57
CA ARG A 414 -9.65 32.84 11.72
C ARG A 414 -11.06 32.90 12.29
N ALA A 415 -11.59 31.73 12.67
CA ALA A 415 -12.85 31.64 13.42
C ALA A 415 -12.88 30.34 14.24
N GLN A 416 -13.56 30.40 15.37
CA GLN A 416 -13.96 29.20 16.11
C GLN A 416 -15.44 28.95 15.82
N ARG A 417 -15.77 27.66 15.78
CA ARG A 417 -17.14 27.17 15.61
C ARG A 417 -17.44 26.12 16.68
N LEU A 418 -18.65 26.17 17.23
CA LEU A 418 -19.22 25.08 18.00
C LEU A 418 -20.53 24.70 17.35
N ASP A 419 -20.63 23.44 16.91
CA ASP A 419 -21.81 22.85 16.29
C ASP A 419 -22.34 21.72 17.16
N VAL A 420 -23.64 21.74 17.47
CA VAL A 420 -24.30 20.72 18.28
C VAL A 420 -25.59 20.27 17.59
N PHE A 421 -25.72 18.99 17.35
CA PHE A 421 -26.84 18.42 16.61
C PHE A 421 -27.46 17.20 17.33
N PRO A 422 -28.32 17.44 18.35
CA PRO A 422 -29.15 16.37 18.92
C PRO A 422 -30.24 15.93 17.96
N ARG A 423 -30.53 14.63 17.95
CA ARG A 423 -31.54 13.97 17.11
C ARG A 423 -32.31 12.95 17.92
N VAL A 424 -33.61 12.85 17.65
CA VAL A 424 -34.48 11.82 18.21
C VAL A 424 -35.23 11.12 17.07
N TRP A 425 -35.30 9.82 17.12
CA TRP A 425 -36.06 9.03 16.13
C TRP A 425 -36.67 7.80 16.74
N THR A 426 -37.59 7.22 15.99
CA THR A 426 -38.19 5.91 16.28
C THR A 426 -38.20 5.06 15.02
N ARG A 427 -38.37 3.75 15.23
CA ARG A 427 -38.55 2.79 14.13
C ARG A 427 -39.86 2.05 14.37
N LEU A 428 -40.84 2.26 13.51
CA LEU A 428 -42.17 1.68 13.57
C LEU A 428 -42.30 0.59 12.49
N ASN A 429 -42.60 -0.62 12.91
CA ASN A 429 -42.80 -1.75 11.99
C ASN A 429 -44.31 -1.98 11.83
N LEU A 430 -44.86 -1.69 10.65
CA LEU A 430 -46.28 -1.78 10.32
C LEU A 430 -46.51 -2.84 9.23
N GLY A 431 -46.59 -4.12 9.63
CA GLY A 431 -46.89 -5.20 8.70
C GLY A 431 -45.95 -5.34 7.50
N GLY A 432 -44.65 -5.12 7.71
CA GLY A 432 -43.61 -5.17 6.66
C GLY A 432 -43.23 -3.80 6.11
N LEU A 433 -43.98 -2.75 6.40
CA LEU A 433 -43.56 -1.35 6.17
C LEU A 433 -42.79 -0.83 7.39
N VAL A 434 -41.61 -0.31 7.18
CA VAL A 434 -40.78 0.31 8.23
C VAL A 434 -40.86 1.81 8.06
N LEU A 435 -41.37 2.52 9.09
CA LEU A 435 -41.34 3.99 9.14
C LEU A 435 -40.30 4.44 10.16
N THR A 436 -39.51 5.42 9.76
CA THR A 436 -38.45 5.96 10.62
C THR A 436 -38.55 7.49 10.61
N PRO A 437 -39.48 8.09 11.41
CA PRO A 437 -39.50 9.54 11.62
C PRO A 437 -38.32 9.95 12.50
N ARG A 438 -37.66 11.04 12.13
CA ARG A 438 -36.52 11.63 12.84
C ARG A 438 -36.68 13.14 12.91
N VAL A 439 -36.40 13.71 14.08
CA VAL A 439 -36.34 15.13 14.29
C VAL A 439 -35.00 15.49 14.92
N GLY A 440 -34.41 16.59 14.47
CA GLY A 440 -33.16 17.13 15.01
C GLY A 440 -33.23 18.65 15.09
N PHE A 441 -32.40 19.19 15.97
CA PHE A 441 -32.19 20.63 16.07
C PHE A 441 -30.68 20.88 16.02
N ARG A 442 -30.22 21.60 14.99
CA ARG A 442 -28.81 21.93 14.84
C ARG A 442 -28.57 23.37 15.25
N GLU A 443 -27.73 23.56 16.25
CA GLU A 443 -27.29 24.87 16.72
C GLU A 443 -25.80 25.02 16.45
N THR A 444 -25.44 26.12 15.76
CA THR A 444 -24.04 26.37 15.35
C THR A 444 -23.69 27.81 15.77
N TRP A 445 -22.66 27.95 16.59
CA TRP A 445 -22.11 29.24 17.07
C TRP A 445 -20.77 29.51 16.39
N TYR A 446 -20.54 30.78 16.01
CA TYR A 446 -19.30 31.24 15.40
C TYR A 446 -18.74 32.40 16.21
N SER A 447 -17.42 32.44 16.39
CA SER A 447 -16.75 33.55 17.11
C SER A 447 -16.78 34.87 16.34
N ARG A 448 -17.08 34.83 15.03
CA ARG A 448 -17.19 36.01 14.16
C ARG A 448 -18.20 35.77 13.03
N ASP A 449 -18.72 36.83 12.47
CA ASP A 449 -19.48 36.79 11.24
C ASP A 449 -18.58 37.02 9.99
N LEU A 450 -19.15 36.93 8.80
CA LEU A 450 -18.41 37.11 7.55
C LEU A 450 -17.83 38.52 7.37
N LYS A 451 -18.46 39.55 7.96
CA LYS A 451 -18.15 40.97 7.75
C LYS A 451 -17.51 41.63 8.94
N SER A 452 -17.62 41.07 10.13
CA SER A 452 -17.14 41.67 11.38
C SER A 452 -16.62 40.60 12.35
N ASP A 453 -15.91 41.04 13.38
CA ASP A 453 -15.45 40.15 14.46
C ASP A 453 -16.53 39.96 15.56
N SER A 454 -17.80 40.17 15.22
CA SER A 454 -18.90 39.93 16.13
C SER A 454 -19.37 38.48 16.08
N PRO A 455 -19.62 37.83 17.23
CA PRO A 455 -20.14 36.47 17.26
C PRO A 455 -21.49 36.38 16.55
N THR A 456 -21.73 35.25 15.93
CA THR A 456 -23.00 34.94 15.25
C THR A 456 -23.40 33.48 15.49
N GLN A 457 -24.67 33.19 15.29
CA GLN A 457 -25.19 31.81 15.46
C GLN A 457 -26.29 31.49 14.47
N ARG A 458 -26.58 30.20 14.35
CA ARG A 458 -27.66 29.67 13.51
C ARG A 458 -28.28 28.47 14.19
N GLY A 459 -29.60 28.50 14.42
CA GLY A 459 -30.42 27.35 14.82
C GLY A 459 -31.26 26.88 13.66
N VAL A 460 -31.33 25.55 13.44
CA VAL A 460 -32.09 24.92 12.34
C VAL A 460 -32.79 23.69 12.85
N GLU A 461 -34.11 23.61 12.72
CA GLU A 461 -34.87 22.37 12.87
C GLU A 461 -34.73 21.54 11.61
N VAL A 462 -34.51 20.24 11.80
CA VAL A 462 -34.42 19.29 10.71
C VAL A 462 -35.39 18.16 10.99
N PHE A 463 -36.18 17.82 10.00
CA PHE A 463 -37.10 16.70 10.08
C PHE A 463 -36.89 15.78 8.87
N ASP A 464 -36.82 14.47 9.11
CA ASP A 464 -36.95 13.48 8.04
C ASP A 464 -37.89 12.36 8.42
N MET A 465 -38.48 11.74 7.41
CA MET A 465 -39.29 10.55 7.56
C MET A 465 -38.98 9.55 6.44
N GLY A 466 -38.32 8.48 6.80
CA GLY A 466 -38.10 7.34 5.92
C GLY A 466 -39.26 6.35 6.00
N ALA A 467 -39.69 5.86 4.83
CA ALA A 467 -40.64 4.74 4.68
C ALA A 467 -40.04 3.73 3.71
N ASN A 468 -39.84 2.51 4.13
CA ASN A 468 -39.31 1.45 3.30
C ASN A 468 -39.99 0.12 3.56
N THR A 469 -39.98 -0.72 2.52
CA THR A 469 -40.45 -2.12 2.64
C THR A 469 -39.57 -3.01 1.77
N ARG A 470 -39.66 -4.30 2.01
CA ARG A 470 -38.95 -5.31 1.23
C ARG A 470 -39.91 -6.42 0.84
N VAL A 471 -39.97 -6.69 -0.45
CA VAL A 471 -40.69 -7.81 -1.02
C VAL A 471 -39.69 -8.72 -1.71
N TYR A 472 -39.74 -10.00 -1.46
CA TYR A 472 -38.83 -10.94 -2.11
C TYR A 472 -39.56 -12.17 -2.59
N LYS A 473 -39.00 -12.83 -3.60
CA LYS A 473 -39.45 -14.11 -4.12
C LYS A 473 -38.23 -15.00 -4.34
N VAL A 474 -38.35 -16.21 -3.84
CA VAL A 474 -37.36 -17.27 -4.04
C VAL A 474 -37.81 -18.11 -5.24
N PHE A 475 -36.86 -18.28 -6.18
CA PHE A 475 -37.04 -19.15 -7.34
C PHE A 475 -36.08 -20.32 -7.17
N GLU A 476 -36.62 -21.52 -7.15
CA GLU A 476 -35.82 -22.74 -7.16
C GLU A 476 -35.13 -22.87 -8.52
N SER A 477 -33.83 -23.10 -8.50
CA SER A 477 -33.03 -23.42 -9.66
C SER A 477 -32.62 -24.91 -9.60
N SER A 478 -31.95 -25.41 -10.59
CA SER A 478 -31.53 -26.83 -10.62
C SER A 478 -30.56 -27.16 -9.48
N GLY A 479 -30.84 -28.15 -8.69
CA GLY A 479 -30.01 -28.66 -7.60
C GLY A 479 -30.10 -27.83 -6.32
N ALA A 480 -28.96 -27.60 -5.64
CA ALA A 480 -28.89 -26.86 -4.38
C ALA A 480 -28.82 -25.35 -4.54
N ARG A 481 -29.16 -24.81 -5.71
CA ARG A 481 -29.11 -23.37 -6.01
C ARG A 481 -30.48 -22.74 -6.01
N GLN A 482 -30.56 -21.54 -5.38
CA GLN A 482 -31.76 -20.73 -5.34
C GLN A 482 -31.47 -19.32 -5.86
N LEU A 483 -32.46 -18.71 -6.52
CA LEU A 483 -32.40 -17.31 -6.91
C LEU A 483 -33.38 -16.52 -6.06
N VAL A 484 -32.86 -15.54 -5.32
CA VAL A 484 -33.67 -14.65 -4.48
C VAL A 484 -33.73 -13.28 -5.18
N HIS A 485 -34.95 -12.93 -5.65
CA HIS A 485 -35.24 -11.60 -6.19
C HIS A 485 -35.85 -10.74 -5.11
N THR A 486 -35.24 -9.63 -4.78
CA THR A 486 -35.68 -8.68 -3.76
C THR A 486 -35.99 -7.33 -4.41
N ILE A 487 -37.13 -6.75 -4.09
CA ILE A 487 -37.56 -5.41 -4.49
C ILE A 487 -37.74 -4.58 -3.20
N GLU A 488 -37.02 -3.45 -3.11
CA GLU A 488 -37.01 -2.58 -1.95
C GLU A 488 -37.39 -1.15 -2.37
N PRO A 489 -38.70 -0.82 -2.39
CA PRO A 489 -39.14 0.55 -2.53
C PRO A 489 -38.89 1.33 -1.24
N ALA A 490 -38.43 2.57 -1.38
CA ALA A 490 -38.23 3.49 -0.28
C ALA A 490 -38.64 4.91 -0.68
N VAL A 491 -39.18 5.63 0.29
CA VAL A 491 -39.52 7.05 0.19
C VAL A 491 -38.93 7.76 1.41
N VAL A 492 -38.27 8.87 1.20
CA VAL A 492 -37.76 9.73 2.28
C VAL A 492 -38.28 11.13 2.05
N TYR A 493 -38.90 11.70 3.05
CA TYR A 493 -39.24 13.10 3.09
C TYR A 493 -38.24 13.86 3.96
N ASP A 494 -37.60 14.89 3.40
CA ASP A 494 -36.60 15.74 4.05
C ASP A 494 -37.11 17.17 4.16
N TYR A 495 -37.05 17.74 5.35
CA TYR A 495 -37.41 19.13 5.60
C TYR A 495 -36.31 19.85 6.37
N VAL A 496 -35.80 20.93 5.76
CA VAL A 496 -34.89 21.92 6.36
C VAL A 496 -35.46 23.30 6.02
N PRO A 497 -35.86 24.13 7.01
CA PRO A 497 -36.42 25.46 6.75
C PRO A 497 -35.34 26.36 6.11
N PHE A 498 -35.81 27.44 5.50
CA PHE A 498 -34.93 28.51 5.09
C PHE A 498 -34.42 29.28 6.33
N VAL A 499 -33.09 29.43 6.41
CA VAL A 499 -32.44 30.27 7.40
C VAL A 499 -31.48 31.19 6.66
N ASP A 500 -31.47 32.48 7.02
CA ASP A 500 -30.53 33.44 6.45
C ASP A 500 -29.11 33.10 6.95
N GLN A 501 -28.24 32.78 6.04
CA GLN A 501 -26.85 32.38 6.27
C GLN A 501 -25.86 33.34 5.61
N THR A 502 -26.34 34.50 5.10
CA THR A 502 -25.53 35.47 4.34
C THR A 502 -24.42 36.13 5.17
N ARG A 503 -24.50 36.03 6.50
CA ARG A 503 -23.52 36.58 7.45
C ARG A 503 -22.61 35.50 8.03
N LEU A 504 -22.88 34.23 7.77
CA LEU A 504 -22.08 33.14 8.33
C LEU A 504 -20.75 32.99 7.58
N PRO A 505 -19.65 32.68 8.28
CA PRO A 505 -18.42 32.26 7.64
C PRO A 505 -18.65 30.96 6.85
N HIS A 506 -17.85 30.74 5.79
CA HIS A 506 -17.92 29.55 4.96
C HIS A 506 -16.60 28.76 5.07
N PHE A 507 -16.60 27.70 5.84
CA PHE A 507 -15.45 26.82 6.04
C PHE A 507 -15.71 25.44 5.44
N ASP A 508 -16.87 24.86 5.77
CA ASP A 508 -17.28 23.53 5.31
C ASP A 508 -18.82 23.46 5.13
N ASP A 509 -19.33 22.27 4.98
CA ASP A 509 -20.72 21.92 4.74
C ASP A 509 -21.66 22.37 5.82
N ILE A 510 -21.18 22.36 7.05
CA ILE A 510 -21.98 22.73 8.20
C ILE A 510 -22.44 24.18 8.08
N ASP A 511 -21.65 25.02 7.42
CA ASP A 511 -21.88 26.47 7.35
C ASP A 511 -22.95 26.87 6.34
N GLN A 512 -23.27 26.00 5.37
CA GLN A 512 -24.27 26.26 4.34
C GLN A 512 -25.30 25.12 4.25
N LEU A 513 -26.29 25.13 5.10
CA LEU A 513 -27.39 24.20 5.03
C LEU A 513 -28.42 24.68 4.00
N PRO A 514 -28.57 23.97 2.87
CA PRO A 514 -29.58 24.32 1.88
C PRO A 514 -30.98 24.08 2.46
N ARG A 515 -31.90 24.98 2.14
CA ARG A 515 -33.32 24.71 2.38
C ARG A 515 -33.72 23.45 1.66
N LYS A 516 -34.47 22.58 2.34
CA LYS A 516 -35.05 21.35 1.78
C LYS A 516 -36.54 21.24 2.09
N ASN A 517 -37.29 20.80 1.15
CA ASN A 517 -38.64 20.31 1.31
C ASN A 517 -38.88 19.29 0.20
N ASP A 518 -38.22 18.14 0.38
CA ASP A 518 -37.93 17.20 -0.69
C ASP A 518 -38.57 15.86 -0.39
N VAL A 519 -39.10 15.21 -1.43
CA VAL A 519 -39.48 13.80 -1.40
C VAL A 519 -38.54 13.03 -2.30
N THR A 520 -37.68 12.21 -1.73
CA THR A 520 -36.81 11.28 -2.46
C THR A 520 -37.43 9.90 -2.49
N TYR A 521 -37.64 9.38 -3.67
CA TYR A 521 -38.12 7.99 -3.85
C TYR A 521 -37.08 7.17 -4.59
N SER A 522 -36.97 5.93 -4.15
CA SER A 522 -36.04 4.97 -4.76
C SER A 522 -36.66 3.58 -4.88
N LEU A 523 -36.21 2.85 -5.87
CA LEU A 523 -36.56 1.45 -6.10
C LEU A 523 -35.27 0.67 -6.28
N THR A 524 -34.99 -0.22 -5.32
CA THR A 524 -33.84 -1.10 -5.39
C THR A 524 -34.28 -2.50 -5.76
N ASN A 525 -33.64 -3.09 -6.76
CA ASN A 525 -33.83 -4.47 -7.17
C ASN A 525 -32.53 -5.23 -6.96
N ARG A 526 -32.62 -6.41 -6.35
CA ARG A 526 -31.49 -7.31 -6.13
C ARG A 526 -31.83 -8.71 -6.60
N LEU A 527 -30.94 -9.31 -7.33
CA LEU A 527 -31.01 -10.73 -7.67
C LEU A 527 -29.79 -11.42 -7.10
N VAL A 528 -29.99 -12.28 -6.13
CA VAL A 528 -28.95 -13.02 -5.42
C VAL A 528 -29.08 -14.49 -5.75
N MET A 529 -27.98 -15.12 -6.13
CA MET A 529 -27.88 -16.56 -6.25
C MET A 529 -27.27 -17.12 -4.96
N GLU A 530 -28.01 -17.97 -4.29
CA GLU A 530 -27.54 -18.72 -3.12
C GLU A 530 -27.20 -20.14 -3.56
N ASP A 531 -26.05 -20.63 -3.14
CA ASP A 531 -25.58 -21.98 -3.41
C ASP A 531 -25.40 -22.72 -2.09
N HIS A 532 -26.23 -23.76 -1.90
CA HIS A 532 -26.28 -24.61 -0.73
C HIS A 532 -25.68 -26.00 -1.03
N ALA A 533 -24.94 -26.17 -2.10
CA ALA A 533 -24.32 -27.46 -2.47
C ALA A 533 -23.36 -27.98 -1.37
N ASP A 534 -22.70 -27.08 -0.64
CA ASP A 534 -21.93 -27.38 0.55
C ASP A 534 -22.66 -26.82 1.79
N PRO A 535 -23.34 -27.70 2.60
CA PRO A 535 -24.06 -27.25 3.78
C PRO A 535 -23.17 -26.59 4.84
N GLU A 536 -21.87 -26.93 4.88
CA GLU A 536 -20.94 -26.35 5.85
C GLU A 536 -20.41 -24.98 5.39
N LYS A 537 -20.50 -24.67 4.08
CA LYS A 537 -20.03 -23.42 3.48
C LYS A 537 -21.02 -22.85 2.46
N PRO A 538 -22.22 -22.46 2.90
CA PRO A 538 -23.17 -21.84 1.99
C PRO A 538 -22.57 -20.55 1.41
N SER A 539 -22.77 -20.32 0.13
CA SER A 539 -22.28 -19.12 -0.54
C SER A 539 -23.42 -18.33 -1.20
N ALA A 540 -23.33 -17.02 -1.16
CA ALA A 540 -24.28 -16.13 -1.80
C ALA A 540 -23.57 -15.15 -2.72
N ARG A 541 -24.08 -14.95 -3.93
CA ARG A 541 -23.53 -14.01 -4.90
C ARG A 541 -24.64 -13.12 -5.45
N GLU A 542 -24.49 -11.81 -5.29
CA GLU A 542 -25.37 -10.84 -5.92
C GLU A 542 -25.04 -10.76 -7.43
N LEU A 543 -26.01 -11.18 -8.25
CA LEU A 543 -25.89 -11.19 -9.71
C LEU A 543 -26.26 -9.82 -10.30
N ILE A 544 -27.30 -9.21 -9.75
CA ILE A 544 -27.84 -7.92 -10.20
C ILE A 544 -28.15 -7.08 -8.96
N PHE A 545 -27.60 -5.90 -8.93
CA PHE A 545 -28.04 -4.76 -8.15
C PHE A 545 -28.47 -3.66 -9.09
N TRP A 546 -29.67 -3.14 -8.93
CA TRP A 546 -30.15 -1.99 -9.70
C TRP A 546 -31.00 -1.10 -8.82
N LYS A 547 -30.61 0.17 -8.73
CA LYS A 547 -31.31 1.19 -7.94
C LYS A 547 -31.63 2.39 -8.82
N LEU A 548 -32.89 2.80 -8.83
CA LEU A 548 -33.38 4.06 -9.36
C LEU A 548 -33.65 5.02 -8.21
N THR A 549 -33.22 6.27 -8.33
CA THR A 549 -33.43 7.31 -7.32
C THR A 549 -33.78 8.63 -8.00
N GLN A 550 -34.80 9.30 -7.48
CA GLN A 550 -35.17 10.65 -7.91
C GLN A 550 -35.74 11.43 -6.73
N THR A 551 -35.50 12.74 -6.73
CA THR A 551 -35.97 13.67 -5.71
C THR A 551 -36.96 14.64 -6.35
N TYR A 552 -38.07 14.92 -5.66
CA TYR A 552 -39.05 15.92 -5.98
C TYR A 552 -38.98 17.04 -4.95
N ASP A 553 -38.56 18.27 -5.37
CA ASP A 553 -38.53 19.46 -4.55
C ASP A 553 -39.92 20.13 -4.56
N ILE A 554 -40.65 19.98 -3.45
CA ILE A 554 -41.99 20.54 -3.27
C ILE A 554 -41.94 22.09 -3.33
N HIS A 555 -40.84 22.67 -2.89
CA HIS A 555 -40.68 24.12 -2.83
C HIS A 555 -40.39 24.74 -4.20
N ALA A 556 -39.57 24.11 -5.04
CA ALA A 556 -39.20 24.60 -6.36
C ALA A 556 -40.46 24.87 -7.23
N ARG A 557 -41.58 24.20 -6.94
CA ARG A 557 -42.84 24.43 -7.63
C ARG A 557 -43.58 25.71 -7.16
N ARG A 558 -43.22 26.26 -5.98
CA ARG A 558 -43.96 27.36 -5.34
C ARG A 558 -43.26 28.71 -5.38
N LEU A 559 -42.07 28.80 -5.98
CA LEU A 559 -41.35 30.06 -6.15
C LEU A 559 -42.05 30.94 -7.17
N GLU A 560 -42.91 31.80 -6.71
CA GLU A 560 -43.43 32.95 -7.51
C GLU A 560 -42.30 33.99 -7.64
N GLY A 561 -41.83 34.22 -8.86
CA GLY A 561 -40.87 35.29 -9.16
C GLY A 561 -39.51 34.88 -9.70
N ASP A 562 -39.19 33.57 -9.81
CA ASP A 562 -38.01 33.15 -10.53
C ASP A 562 -38.26 33.15 -12.05
N PRO A 563 -37.47 33.87 -12.87
CA PRO A 563 -37.66 33.94 -14.31
C PRO A 563 -37.39 32.61 -15.05
N GLY A 564 -36.94 31.56 -14.34
CA GLY A 564 -36.72 30.23 -14.93
C GLY A 564 -37.92 29.29 -14.83
N PRO A 565 -38.03 28.29 -15.72
CA PRO A 565 -39.06 27.26 -15.61
C PRO A 565 -38.85 26.46 -14.34
N SER A 566 -39.91 26.28 -13.54
CA SER A 566 -39.88 25.44 -12.33
C SER A 566 -39.42 24.02 -12.67
N ARG A 567 -38.34 23.54 -12.01
CA ARG A 567 -37.75 22.20 -12.20
C ARG A 567 -37.76 21.43 -10.89
N PRO A 568 -38.91 20.97 -10.43
CA PRO A 568 -39.02 20.31 -9.14
C PRO A 568 -38.36 18.90 -9.08
N LEU A 569 -38.19 18.23 -10.22
CA LEU A 569 -37.55 16.92 -10.25
C LEU A 569 -36.04 17.04 -10.41
N SER A 570 -35.30 16.32 -9.59
CA SER A 570 -33.87 16.12 -9.78
C SER A 570 -33.59 15.28 -11.04
N ASN A 571 -32.34 15.18 -11.43
CA ASN A 571 -31.93 14.15 -12.40
C ASN A 571 -32.32 12.77 -11.88
N LEU A 572 -32.81 11.90 -12.78
CA LEU A 572 -33.02 10.50 -12.47
C LEU A 572 -31.65 9.81 -12.39
N ARG A 573 -31.32 9.24 -11.25
CA ARG A 573 -30.11 8.44 -11.07
C ARG A 573 -30.42 6.96 -11.21
N SER A 574 -29.62 6.28 -12.02
CA SER A 574 -29.65 4.81 -12.17
C SER A 574 -28.31 4.24 -11.82
N GLU A 575 -28.25 3.45 -10.75
CA GLU A 575 -27.06 2.73 -10.30
C GLU A 575 -27.28 1.24 -10.59
N SER A 576 -26.38 0.61 -11.33
CA SER A 576 -26.48 -0.82 -11.65
C SER A 576 -25.13 -1.51 -11.48
N ILE A 577 -25.15 -2.71 -10.91
CA ILE A 577 -24.03 -3.62 -10.79
C ILE A 577 -24.48 -4.98 -11.30
N LEU A 578 -23.84 -5.47 -12.34
CA LEU A 578 -24.11 -6.77 -12.93
C LEU A 578 -22.90 -7.68 -12.73
N ARG A 579 -23.10 -8.85 -12.15
CA ARG A 579 -22.07 -9.89 -11.90
C ARG A 579 -22.55 -11.25 -12.42
N PRO A 580 -22.67 -11.42 -13.74
CA PRO A 580 -23.29 -12.62 -14.32
C PRO A 580 -22.52 -13.90 -14.00
N TRP A 581 -21.17 -13.83 -13.91
CA TRP A 581 -20.29 -14.93 -13.51
C TRP A 581 -19.10 -14.45 -12.70
N THR A 582 -18.36 -15.37 -12.12
CA THR A 582 -17.15 -15.07 -11.32
C THR A 582 -16.13 -14.35 -12.17
N GLY A 583 -15.52 -13.30 -11.62
CA GLY A 583 -14.50 -12.50 -12.30
C GLY A 583 -15.04 -11.47 -13.30
N THR A 584 -16.38 -11.36 -13.45
CA THR A 584 -16.99 -10.35 -14.33
C THR A 584 -17.90 -9.43 -13.54
N SER A 585 -17.69 -8.13 -13.71
CA SER A 585 -18.59 -7.10 -13.17
C SER A 585 -18.74 -5.94 -14.16
N LEU A 586 -19.97 -5.45 -14.28
CA LEU A 586 -20.28 -4.20 -14.97
C LEU A 586 -20.98 -3.29 -13.98
N ASN A 587 -20.34 -2.16 -13.66
CA ASN A 587 -20.90 -1.11 -12.81
C ASN A 587 -21.30 0.06 -13.73
N VAL A 588 -22.51 0.58 -13.56
CA VAL A 588 -23.01 1.75 -14.31
C VAL A 588 -23.68 2.70 -13.33
N ASP A 589 -23.26 3.97 -13.36
CA ASP A 589 -23.89 5.09 -12.64
C ASP A 589 -24.21 6.18 -13.61
N ALA A 590 -25.50 6.43 -13.83
CA ALA A 590 -25.99 7.35 -14.83
C ALA A 590 -26.99 8.36 -14.23
N PHE A 591 -26.84 9.63 -14.65
CA PHE A 591 -27.74 10.71 -14.31
C PHE A 591 -28.43 11.21 -15.58
N TYR A 592 -29.76 11.23 -15.57
CA TYR A 592 -30.57 11.65 -16.70
C TYR A 592 -31.43 12.87 -16.35
N ASP A 593 -31.25 13.95 -17.10
CA ASP A 593 -32.08 15.17 -16.99
C ASP A 593 -33.38 14.96 -17.78
N LEU A 594 -34.48 14.84 -17.05
CA LEU A 594 -35.81 14.66 -17.65
C LEU A 594 -36.32 15.87 -18.41
N TYR A 595 -35.90 17.08 -18.06
CA TYR A 595 -36.34 18.31 -18.70
C TYR A 595 -35.65 18.55 -20.03
N ASN A 596 -34.33 18.37 -20.04
CA ASN A 596 -33.53 18.52 -21.24
C ASN A 596 -33.41 17.23 -22.06
N ARG A 597 -33.95 16.11 -21.56
CA ARG A 597 -33.93 14.78 -22.17
C ARG A 597 -32.52 14.33 -22.56
N LYS A 598 -31.55 14.57 -21.70
CA LYS A 598 -30.16 14.23 -21.95
C LYS A 598 -29.50 13.53 -20.73
N THR A 599 -28.56 12.69 -21.03
CA THR A 599 -27.66 12.14 -19.99
C THR A 599 -26.68 13.24 -19.55
N VAL A 600 -26.59 13.47 -18.26
CA VAL A 600 -25.77 14.52 -17.66
C VAL A 600 -24.44 13.95 -17.19
N SER A 601 -24.49 12.75 -16.63
CA SER A 601 -23.29 12.00 -16.24
C SER A 601 -23.51 10.53 -16.54
N PHE A 602 -22.46 9.88 -17.02
CA PHE A 602 -22.46 8.45 -17.33
C PHE A 602 -21.09 7.87 -16.98
N ASN A 603 -21.04 7.08 -15.92
CA ASN A 603 -19.84 6.41 -15.49
C ASN A 603 -20.05 4.90 -15.59
N THR A 604 -19.10 4.21 -16.19
CA THR A 604 -19.16 2.76 -16.30
C THR A 604 -17.79 2.15 -16.06
N ASP A 605 -17.78 0.99 -15.41
CA ASP A 605 -16.59 0.13 -15.21
C ASP A 605 -16.96 -1.30 -15.57
N LEU A 606 -16.34 -1.81 -16.58
CA LEU A 606 -16.42 -3.20 -17.01
C LEU A 606 -15.15 -3.91 -16.62
N GLN A 607 -15.25 -4.94 -15.79
CA GLN A 607 -14.17 -5.85 -15.49
C GLN A 607 -14.51 -7.23 -16.04
N LEU A 608 -13.60 -7.77 -16.82
CA LEU A 608 -13.73 -9.10 -17.41
C LEU A 608 -12.51 -9.95 -17.04
N GLN A 609 -12.76 -11.13 -16.50
CA GLN A 609 -11.78 -12.21 -16.44
C GLN A 609 -12.09 -13.16 -17.59
N VAL A 610 -11.41 -12.96 -18.72
CA VAL A 610 -11.68 -13.74 -19.96
C VAL A 610 -11.32 -15.20 -19.78
N LEU A 611 -10.13 -15.44 -19.19
CA LEU A 611 -9.63 -16.73 -18.74
C LEU A 611 -8.88 -16.46 -17.42
N PRO A 612 -8.69 -17.41 -16.51
CA PRO A 612 -8.00 -17.19 -15.24
C PRO A 612 -6.72 -16.34 -15.28
N PRO A 613 -5.86 -16.42 -16.34
CA PRO A 613 -4.67 -15.59 -16.41
C PRO A 613 -4.87 -14.24 -17.14
N TRP A 614 -6.07 -13.93 -17.67
CA TRP A 614 -6.29 -12.71 -18.45
C TRP A 614 -7.44 -11.86 -17.90
N THR A 615 -7.11 -10.64 -17.50
CA THR A 615 -8.07 -9.64 -17.01
C THR A 615 -8.09 -8.43 -17.94
N ILE A 616 -9.28 -7.89 -18.17
CA ILE A 616 -9.52 -6.66 -18.92
C ILE A 616 -10.42 -5.78 -18.08
N THR A 617 -10.04 -4.52 -17.89
CA THR A 617 -10.86 -3.49 -17.25
C THR A 617 -11.03 -2.35 -18.23
N VAL A 618 -12.27 -1.92 -18.46
CA VAL A 618 -12.60 -0.74 -19.28
C VAL A 618 -13.48 0.17 -18.48
N GLY A 619 -13.08 1.43 -18.34
CA GLY A 619 -13.82 2.45 -17.62
C GLY A 619 -14.16 3.64 -18.53
N GLN A 620 -15.33 4.22 -18.34
CA GLN A 620 -15.72 5.48 -18.96
C GLN A 620 -16.18 6.44 -17.87
N ARG A 621 -15.73 7.68 -17.95
CA ARG A 621 -16.20 8.81 -17.15
C ARG A 621 -16.69 9.90 -18.11
N ASP A 622 -17.96 10.21 -18.03
CA ASP A 622 -18.58 11.28 -18.86
C ASP A 622 -19.46 12.13 -17.96
N THR A 623 -18.97 13.30 -17.55
CA THR A 623 -19.74 14.31 -16.81
C THR A 623 -19.79 15.55 -17.67
N ARG A 624 -21.00 15.97 -18.05
CA ARG A 624 -21.24 17.08 -18.94
C ARG A 624 -21.41 18.37 -18.16
N GLU A 625 -21.06 19.48 -18.79
CA GLU A 625 -21.25 20.84 -18.24
C GLU A 625 -22.72 21.06 -17.84
N GLY A 626 -22.92 21.64 -16.63
CA GLY A 626 -24.24 21.87 -16.07
C GLY A 626 -24.87 20.66 -15.39
N ALA A 627 -24.11 19.60 -15.11
CA ALA A 627 -24.56 18.51 -14.27
C ALA A 627 -24.82 19.03 -12.83
N LEU A 628 -26.07 18.93 -12.38
CA LEU A 628 -26.42 19.18 -10.99
C LEU A 628 -26.22 17.88 -10.21
N THR A 629 -25.39 17.93 -9.18
CA THR A 629 -25.19 16.79 -8.29
C THR A 629 -26.31 16.68 -7.26
N PRO A 630 -26.61 15.49 -6.75
CA PRO A 630 -27.61 15.31 -5.69
C PRO A 630 -27.22 16.10 -4.42
N ARG A 631 -28.21 16.66 -3.76
CA ARG A 631 -28.02 17.36 -2.49
C ARG A 631 -27.62 16.40 -1.38
N GLY A 632 -26.65 16.74 -0.54
CA GLY A 632 -26.17 15.91 0.56
C GLY A 632 -27.23 15.58 1.61
N ASP A 633 -27.00 14.55 2.38
CA ASP A 633 -27.85 14.17 3.52
C ASP A 633 -27.56 15.09 4.73
N PRO A 634 -28.55 15.88 5.19
CA PRO A 634 -28.35 16.77 6.34
C PRO A 634 -28.11 16.01 7.64
N PHE A 635 -28.46 14.71 7.70
CA PHE A 635 -28.25 13.85 8.86
C PHE A 635 -26.90 13.11 8.83
N ASN A 636 -26.18 13.15 7.71
CA ASN A 636 -24.85 12.57 7.58
C ASN A 636 -23.87 13.62 7.00
N PRO A 637 -23.44 14.59 7.79
CA PRO A 637 -22.50 15.60 7.34
C PRO A 637 -21.12 15.04 7.04
N LEU A 638 -20.82 13.81 7.47
CA LEU A 638 -19.57 13.11 7.21
C LEU A 638 -19.66 12.15 6.01
N SER A 639 -20.85 12.00 5.41
CA SER A 639 -20.90 11.39 4.09
C SER A 639 -19.98 12.23 3.21
N PRO A 640 -18.98 11.63 2.51
CA PRO A 640 -18.24 12.35 1.51
C PRO A 640 -19.27 12.77 0.46
N GLY A 641 -19.90 13.92 0.72
CA GLY A 641 -20.76 14.58 -0.24
C GLY A 641 -19.91 14.78 -1.48
N ASP A 642 -20.47 14.52 -2.64
CA ASP A 642 -19.82 14.83 -3.89
C ASP A 642 -19.32 16.29 -3.79
N PRO A 643 -18.00 16.58 -3.91
CA PRO A 643 -17.46 17.93 -3.78
C PRO A 643 -18.14 18.95 -4.72
N ALA A 644 -18.73 18.50 -5.84
CA ALA A 644 -19.51 19.33 -6.74
C ALA A 644 -20.83 19.86 -6.14
N PHE A 645 -21.29 19.29 -5.01
CA PHE A 645 -22.50 19.74 -4.30
C PHE A 645 -22.33 21.11 -3.61
N TRP A 646 -21.11 21.44 -3.22
CA TRP A 646 -20.79 22.53 -2.30
C TRP A 646 -21.03 23.92 -2.82
N TYR A 647 -21.01 24.11 -4.14
CA TYR A 647 -20.89 25.47 -4.65
C TYR A 647 -21.92 25.88 -5.70
N ASN A 648 -22.92 25.08 -6.06
CA ASN A 648 -23.69 25.29 -7.30
C ASN A 648 -22.77 25.55 -8.52
N LEU A 649 -21.50 25.15 -8.42
CA LEU A 649 -20.60 25.21 -9.54
C LEU A 649 -20.99 24.09 -10.51
N PRO A 650 -21.03 24.36 -11.79
CA PRO A 650 -21.20 23.30 -12.78
C PRO A 650 -20.07 22.31 -12.57
N ALA A 651 -20.40 21.01 -12.46
CA ALA A 651 -19.40 19.96 -12.40
C ALA A 651 -18.42 20.14 -13.56
N PRO A 652 -17.11 20.03 -13.34
CA PRO A 652 -16.16 20.16 -14.43
C PRO A 652 -16.47 19.13 -15.52
N LEU A 653 -16.33 19.54 -16.78
CA LEU A 653 -16.48 18.63 -17.90
C LEU A 653 -15.38 17.58 -17.84
N ILE A 654 -15.77 16.34 -17.54
CA ILE A 654 -14.85 15.20 -17.44
C ILE A 654 -15.27 14.18 -18.49
N ARG A 655 -14.38 13.87 -19.43
CA ARG A 655 -14.66 12.90 -20.48
C ARG A 655 -13.43 12.03 -20.74
N PHE A 656 -13.34 10.92 -20.01
CA PHE A 656 -12.23 9.98 -20.11
C PHE A 656 -12.70 8.57 -20.42
N LEU A 657 -11.90 7.89 -21.25
CA LEU A 657 -11.95 6.45 -21.44
C LEU A 657 -10.69 5.85 -20.82
N THR A 658 -10.86 4.84 -19.98
CA THR A 658 -9.75 4.12 -19.35
C THR A 658 -9.77 2.67 -19.80
N GLY A 659 -8.60 2.11 -20.06
CA GLY A 659 -8.44 0.70 -20.41
C GLY A 659 -7.24 0.13 -19.69
N GLU A 660 -7.40 -1.04 -19.10
CA GLU A 660 -6.31 -1.80 -18.49
C GLU A 660 -6.46 -3.26 -18.86
N THR A 661 -5.36 -3.89 -19.23
CA THR A 661 -5.32 -5.33 -19.46
C THR A 661 -4.06 -5.93 -18.88
N ARG A 662 -4.20 -7.12 -18.31
CA ARG A 662 -3.10 -7.93 -17.79
C ARG A 662 -3.33 -9.36 -18.19
N ILE A 663 -2.34 -9.94 -18.86
CA ILE A 663 -2.34 -11.34 -19.29
C ILE A 663 -1.08 -12.05 -18.83
N GLU A 664 -1.25 -13.20 -18.23
CA GLU A 664 -0.16 -14.09 -17.87
C GLU A 664 -0.07 -15.22 -18.91
N LEU A 665 1.03 -15.23 -19.66
CA LEU A 665 1.30 -16.19 -20.73
C LEU A 665 2.00 -17.44 -20.18
N PRO A 666 1.91 -18.58 -20.90
CA PRO A 666 2.76 -19.74 -20.62
C PRO A 666 4.24 -19.33 -20.57
N GLY A 667 5.00 -19.89 -19.62
CA GLY A 667 6.42 -19.52 -19.42
C GLY A 667 6.61 -18.36 -18.45
N LYS A 668 5.57 -17.99 -17.67
CA LYS A 668 5.63 -16.96 -16.61
C LYS A 668 5.96 -15.57 -17.14
N VAL A 669 5.51 -15.25 -18.34
CA VAL A 669 5.56 -13.91 -18.92
C VAL A 669 4.24 -13.19 -18.67
N ILE A 670 4.31 -12.01 -18.11
CA ILE A 670 3.14 -11.17 -17.86
C ILE A 670 3.24 -9.93 -18.75
N LEU A 671 2.19 -9.70 -19.52
CA LEU A 671 2.01 -8.49 -20.29
C LEU A 671 0.92 -7.63 -19.64
N SER A 672 1.17 -6.34 -19.52
CA SER A 672 0.19 -5.36 -19.06
C SER A 672 0.17 -4.16 -19.99
N ALA A 673 -1.01 -3.60 -20.17
CA ALA A 673 -1.18 -2.33 -20.85
C ALA A 673 -2.26 -1.53 -20.12
N LYS A 674 -2.06 -0.22 -19.99
CA LYS A 674 -2.97 0.71 -19.35
C LYS A 674 -3.00 1.98 -20.19
N ALA A 675 -4.18 2.54 -20.41
CA ALA A 675 -4.33 3.78 -21.14
C ALA A 675 -5.45 4.65 -20.54
N TYR A 676 -5.20 5.94 -20.46
CA TYR A 676 -6.20 6.97 -20.19
C TYR A 676 -6.31 7.88 -21.40
N TYR A 677 -7.48 7.91 -22.03
CA TYR A 677 -7.76 8.70 -23.21
C TYR A 677 -8.74 9.83 -22.86
N ASP A 678 -8.30 11.07 -23.06
CA ASP A 678 -9.14 12.25 -22.93
C ASP A 678 -9.96 12.41 -24.21
N ILE A 679 -11.27 12.16 -24.11
CA ILE A 679 -12.20 12.24 -25.26
C ILE A 679 -12.37 13.70 -25.71
N GLN A 680 -12.24 14.66 -24.79
CA GLN A 680 -12.42 16.08 -25.08
C GLN A 680 -11.23 16.63 -25.88
N ASN A 681 -10.03 16.38 -25.42
CA ASN A 681 -8.79 16.83 -26.05
C ASN A 681 -8.35 15.90 -27.19
N ARG A 682 -8.95 14.72 -27.31
CA ARG A 682 -8.64 13.67 -28.29
C ARG A 682 -7.19 13.22 -28.22
N ASP A 683 -6.68 13.08 -27.01
CA ASP A 683 -5.29 12.71 -26.74
C ASP A 683 -5.20 11.72 -25.58
N PHE A 684 -4.08 11.01 -25.52
CA PHE A 684 -3.79 10.13 -24.39
C PHE A 684 -3.18 10.93 -23.24
N ALA A 685 -3.85 10.93 -22.10
CA ALA A 685 -3.31 11.49 -20.86
C ALA A 685 -2.22 10.60 -20.24
N GLU A 686 -2.28 9.30 -20.50
CA GLU A 686 -1.29 8.32 -20.05
C GLU A 686 -1.40 7.05 -20.86
N VAL A 687 -0.27 6.47 -21.24
CA VAL A 687 -0.19 5.12 -21.82
C VAL A 687 0.98 4.39 -21.16
N ASP A 688 0.70 3.24 -20.56
CA ASP A 688 1.69 2.40 -19.91
C ASP A 688 1.71 1.02 -20.58
N TYR A 689 2.89 0.50 -20.83
CA TYR A 689 3.10 -0.89 -21.24
C TYR A 689 4.06 -1.55 -20.27
N GLY A 690 3.75 -2.75 -19.85
CA GLY A 690 4.59 -3.56 -18.98
C GLY A 690 4.84 -4.95 -19.55
N LEU A 691 6.06 -5.42 -19.43
CA LEU A 691 6.47 -6.78 -19.70
C LEU A 691 7.23 -7.27 -18.48
N GLU A 692 6.73 -8.34 -17.86
CA GLU A 692 7.40 -8.99 -16.74
C GLU A 692 7.68 -10.46 -17.09
N TYR A 693 8.86 -10.92 -16.77
CA TYR A 693 9.23 -12.33 -16.80
C TYR A 693 9.54 -12.78 -15.37
N ILE A 694 8.82 -13.78 -14.88
CA ILE A 694 9.01 -14.34 -13.55
C ILE A 694 9.56 -15.75 -13.68
N GLY A 695 10.86 -15.86 -13.95
CA GLY A 695 11.56 -17.14 -14.00
C GLY A 695 11.71 -17.79 -12.62
N GLN A 696 12.26 -19.00 -12.60
CA GLN A 696 12.54 -19.74 -11.37
C GLN A 696 13.55 -18.98 -10.47
N CYS A 697 14.58 -18.43 -11.06
CA CYS A 697 15.69 -17.78 -10.35
C CYS A 697 15.94 -16.32 -10.77
N LEU A 698 15.22 -15.80 -11.78
CA LEU A 698 15.39 -14.46 -12.30
C LEU A 698 14.02 -13.84 -12.61
N GLY A 699 13.83 -12.62 -12.17
CA GLY A 699 12.73 -11.75 -12.61
C GLY A 699 13.28 -10.59 -13.45
N LEU A 700 12.62 -10.31 -14.56
CA LEU A 700 12.88 -9.16 -15.42
C LEU A 700 11.60 -8.36 -15.56
N ALA A 701 11.66 -7.04 -15.39
CA ALA A 701 10.54 -6.17 -15.67
C ALA A 701 11.00 -5.01 -16.54
N VAL A 702 10.24 -4.72 -17.58
CA VAL A 702 10.41 -3.56 -18.44
C VAL A 702 9.08 -2.84 -18.47
N SER A 703 9.08 -1.55 -18.17
CA SER A 703 7.89 -0.70 -18.32
C SER A 703 8.20 0.51 -19.18
N TYR A 704 7.26 0.84 -20.05
CA TYR A 704 7.24 2.08 -20.81
C TYR A 704 6.03 2.88 -20.40
N GLN A 705 6.25 4.14 -20.02
CA GLN A 705 5.19 5.09 -19.70
C GLN A 705 5.32 6.30 -20.64
N HIS A 706 4.18 6.69 -21.21
CA HIS A 706 4.05 7.89 -22.01
C HIS A 706 3.03 8.82 -21.36
N LEU A 707 3.43 10.04 -21.09
CA LEU A 707 2.63 11.16 -20.59
C LEU A 707 2.73 12.31 -21.60
N PRO A 708 1.81 13.27 -21.63
CA PRO A 708 1.82 14.38 -22.60
C PRO A 708 3.13 15.19 -22.62
N ASP A 709 3.80 15.31 -21.48
CA ASP A 709 5.01 16.10 -21.30
C ASP A 709 6.30 15.27 -21.29
N ARG A 710 6.21 13.93 -21.18
CA ARG A 710 7.38 13.06 -21.06
C ARG A 710 7.10 11.61 -21.41
N SER A 711 8.17 10.89 -21.74
CA SER A 711 8.15 9.43 -21.84
C SER A 711 9.32 8.86 -21.06
N GLN A 712 9.12 7.69 -20.47
CA GLN A 712 10.16 6.99 -19.70
C GLN A 712 10.10 5.48 -19.91
N VAL A 713 11.28 4.88 -19.90
CA VAL A 713 11.44 3.40 -19.85
C VAL A 713 12.13 3.05 -18.55
N ASN A 714 11.60 2.11 -17.82
CA ASN A 714 12.23 1.56 -16.63
C ASN A 714 12.56 0.09 -16.85
N PHE A 715 13.67 -0.33 -16.29
CA PHE A 715 14.16 -1.69 -16.35
C PHE A 715 14.56 -2.15 -14.95
N MET A 716 14.10 -3.32 -14.56
CA MET A 716 14.40 -3.94 -13.26
C MET A 716 14.79 -5.39 -13.43
N ILE A 717 15.86 -5.79 -12.75
CA ILE A 717 16.28 -7.19 -12.62
C ILE A 717 16.12 -7.57 -11.16
N THR A 718 15.53 -8.74 -10.90
CA THR A 718 15.42 -9.32 -9.57
C THR A 718 16.02 -10.71 -9.59
N LEU A 719 17.05 -10.95 -8.77
CA LEU A 719 17.61 -12.28 -8.52
C LEU A 719 16.77 -12.92 -7.41
N ARG A 720 16.03 -14.01 -7.70
CA ARG A 720 15.15 -14.66 -6.74
C ARG A 720 15.60 -16.09 -6.49
N PRO A 721 15.74 -16.52 -5.22
CA PRO A 721 15.73 -17.93 -4.87
C PRO A 721 14.38 -18.57 -5.21
N SER A 722 14.38 -19.83 -5.63
CA SER A 722 13.19 -20.53 -6.16
C SER A 722 12.02 -20.68 -5.19
N GLU A 723 12.23 -20.50 -3.88
CA GLU A 723 11.23 -20.73 -2.82
C GLU A 723 10.67 -19.46 -2.18
N MET A 724 11.00 -18.26 -2.63
CA MET A 724 10.37 -17.06 -2.09
C MET A 724 8.89 -17.00 -2.49
N PRO A 725 7.94 -17.05 -1.52
CA PRO A 725 6.55 -16.82 -1.83
C PRO A 725 6.41 -15.41 -2.39
N HIS A 726 5.84 -15.28 -3.57
CA HIS A 726 5.43 -14.09 -4.30
C HIS A 726 5.74 -12.77 -3.58
N ALA A 727 6.98 -12.30 -3.66
CA ALA A 727 7.25 -10.91 -3.40
C ALA A 727 6.36 -10.16 -4.39
N LYS A 728 5.37 -9.42 -3.89
CA LYS A 728 4.55 -8.54 -4.71
C LYS A 728 5.54 -7.71 -5.51
N ALA A 729 5.55 -7.91 -6.83
CA ALA A 729 6.30 -7.04 -7.71
C ALA A 729 5.90 -5.63 -7.31
N PHE A 730 6.87 -4.80 -6.93
CA PHE A 730 6.59 -3.41 -6.66
C PHE A 730 6.11 -2.81 -7.98
N VAL A 731 4.80 -2.71 -8.11
CA VAL A 731 4.17 -1.90 -9.15
C VAL A 731 4.38 -0.46 -8.66
N PHE A 732 5.18 0.30 -9.39
CA PHE A 732 5.36 1.73 -9.17
C PHE A 732 4.18 2.50 -9.67
#